data_f40ae58dd318eaaaf8c799f9f59b87e0
#
_entry.id   f40ae58dd318eaaaf8c799f9f59b87e0
#
_cell.length_a   1.000
_cell.length_b   1.000
_cell.length_c   1.000
_cell.angle_alpha   90.00
_cell.angle_beta   90.00
_cell.angle_gamma   90.00
#
_symmetry.space_group_name_H-M   'P 1'
#
loop_
_entity.id
_entity.type
_entity.pdbx_description
1 polymer ?
#
loop_
_entity_poly.entity_id
_entity_poly.type
_entity_poly.pdbx_seq_one_letter_code
_entity_poly.pdbx_strand_id
1 'polypeptide(L)'
;MNKKRLAVLKLLFMVLSATTTLSAQIETDCSIVYYRQPNLSVDLGVGLWGIPIPTDWNKDGKMDLLVSCPDTPYKGLYYFRNIGSNQKPFFDKAVKLSNEGKSNIKLSVIQGKEYLLSPGCEWSDYQKNLYASPIRINYEGENLNKSIQRIRSYVWSYVDWENDGDLDIIAGIDTWADYGWDNAYNEQGEWTKGPLHGYLYLIENQGGKYVNSGRLISDGKDIDTYGAPNPCIADFDMDGDLDIICGEFLDGLTWFENIGSREKPSFASGRRLIDKHGKEIRFHVEMIVPMVRDFDGDGYDDLIVGDEDGRIAYVHHTKKVKNHMPLFEAPVYFQQKADLLKFGALATPWSVDWNQDGYTDLVCGNSAGELALIQNLSGGKNPVWSSPQPFLVDGKPFRIVAGVNGSVQGPAERKWGYTVPTVTDWDQDGKLDILINSILGKVQWLRGLGGQNLEFPRDVQVDYSKEEMPQISWNWWKPSPNTLTTQWRTTPVPIDWNQDGISDLVMLDTEGYLAFYEGTMTADKKHVLKPGKRIFYGTNCSLFHSQKGVIDASEGVLRLNDKEAGQSGRRKICFADWDGDGRLDLMVDTQNVAWFRNVGNQDGKTYLEYQGNISEVKLAGHTVAPTVVDWNGDGKQHILVGAEDGHFYLFEQQTKNE
;
A
#
# COMPACT_ATOMS: atom_id res chain seq x y z
N MET A 1 10.61 51.66 74.80
CA MET A 1 10.39 50.31 75.20
C MET A 1 10.32 49.49 73.93
N ASN A 2 11.14 48.45 73.80
CA ASN A 2 11.29 47.42 72.79
C ASN A 2 11.55 47.83 71.34
N LYS A 3 12.82 47.90 71.01
CA LYS A 3 13.38 47.85 69.64
C LYS A 3 13.65 46.40 69.25
N LYS A 4 12.97 45.93 68.25
CA LYS A 4 13.32 44.63 67.56
C LYS A 4 14.35 44.90 66.48
N ARG A 5 15.49 44.22 66.60
CA ARG A 5 16.57 44.19 65.60
C ARG A 5 16.13 43.43 64.35
N LEU A 6 16.31 44.09 63.21
CA LEU A 6 16.12 43.48 61.86
C LEU A 6 17.40 42.79 61.49
N ALA A 7 17.36 41.47 61.35
CA ALA A 7 18.45 40.65 60.73
C ALA A 7 18.21 40.57 59.23
N VAL A 8 19.15 41.08 58.45
CA VAL A 8 19.15 41.03 57.00
C VAL A 8 19.79 39.73 56.61
N LEU A 9 18.96 38.77 56.13
CA LEU A 9 19.42 37.52 55.48
C LEU A 9 19.57 37.82 54.00
N LYS A 10 20.78 37.87 53.47
CA LYS A 10 21.06 37.89 52.03
C LYS A 10 20.82 36.50 51.48
N LEU A 11 19.70 36.30 50.81
CA LEU A 11 19.45 35.11 50.00
C LEU A 11 20.10 35.34 48.62
N LEU A 12 21.15 34.60 48.33
CA LEU A 12 21.76 34.54 47.01
C LEU A 12 20.84 33.72 46.11
N PHE A 13 20.05 34.34 45.26
CA PHE A 13 19.37 33.67 44.16
C PHE A 13 20.40 33.42 43.08
N MET A 14 20.89 32.15 42.95
CA MET A 14 21.46 31.63 41.72
C MET A 14 20.30 31.45 40.73
N VAL A 15 20.15 32.36 39.82
CA VAL A 15 19.33 32.17 38.64
C VAL A 15 20.12 31.24 37.72
N LEU A 16 19.84 29.93 37.78
CA LEU A 16 20.18 29.03 36.68
C LEU A 16 19.32 29.47 35.50
N SER A 17 19.89 30.22 34.58
CA SER A 17 19.32 30.40 33.25
C SER A 17 19.45 29.06 32.52
N ALA A 18 18.44 28.20 32.63
CA ALA A 18 18.23 27.16 31.65
C ALA A 18 17.90 27.88 30.34
N THR A 19 18.91 28.06 29.50
CA THR A 19 18.69 28.36 28.08
C THR A 19 18.09 27.10 27.48
N THR A 20 16.76 27.00 27.55
CA THR A 20 16.03 26.17 26.60
C THR A 20 16.28 26.83 25.25
N THR A 21 17.21 26.29 24.48
CA THR A 21 17.25 26.51 23.05
C THR A 21 15.94 25.96 22.52
N LEU A 22 14.91 26.80 22.34
CA LEU A 22 13.83 26.50 21.45
C LEU A 22 14.51 26.29 20.08
N SER A 23 14.69 25.06 19.66
CA SER A 23 14.94 24.78 18.25
C SER A 23 13.75 25.40 17.50
N ALA A 24 14.01 26.40 16.68
CA ALA A 24 12.97 26.96 15.84
C ALA A 24 12.42 25.83 14.98
N GLN A 25 11.20 25.40 15.26
CA GLN A 25 10.53 24.39 14.46
C GLN A 25 10.45 24.94 13.03
N ILE A 26 11.05 24.23 12.07
CA ILE A 26 10.99 24.60 10.66
C ILE A 26 9.55 24.38 10.23
N GLU A 27 8.86 25.48 9.88
CA GLU A 27 7.50 25.39 9.35
C GLU A 27 7.55 24.86 7.92
N THR A 28 6.67 23.88 7.60
CA THR A 28 6.59 23.24 6.29
C THR A 28 5.18 23.30 5.73
N ASP A 29 5.07 23.61 4.44
CA ASP A 29 3.84 23.43 3.67
C ASP A 29 3.83 22.05 3.03
N CYS A 30 2.68 21.37 3.05
CA CYS A 30 2.48 20.08 2.44
C CYS A 30 1.49 20.21 1.27
N SER A 31 1.91 19.82 0.09
CA SER A 31 1.06 19.82 -1.11
C SER A 31 1.10 18.47 -1.85
N ILE A 32 -0.05 18.07 -2.42
CA ILE A 32 -0.14 16.87 -3.25
C ILE A 32 0.34 17.20 -4.67
N VAL A 33 1.02 16.24 -5.31
CA VAL A 33 1.60 16.41 -6.65
C VAL A 33 0.59 16.03 -7.74
N TYR A 34 0.53 16.85 -8.79
CA TYR A 34 -0.35 16.68 -9.95
C TYR A 34 0.45 16.31 -11.19
N TYR A 35 -0.13 15.52 -12.11
CA TYR A 35 0.45 15.28 -13.44
C TYR A 35 0.63 16.56 -14.26
N ARG A 36 -0.30 17.51 -14.13
CA ARG A 36 -0.35 18.76 -14.93
C ARG A 36 -0.32 18.53 -16.45
N GLN A 37 -0.80 17.39 -16.90
CA GLN A 37 -0.83 16.96 -18.29
C GLN A 37 -2.28 16.73 -18.76
N PRO A 38 -2.95 17.76 -19.36
CA PRO A 38 -4.41 17.74 -19.59
C PRO A 38 -4.91 16.62 -20.50
N ASN A 39 -4.04 16.13 -21.41
CA ASN A 39 -4.40 15.12 -22.41
C ASN A 39 -3.95 13.70 -22.00
N LEU A 40 -3.35 13.56 -20.83
CA LEU A 40 -2.93 12.26 -20.31
C LEU A 40 -4.15 11.51 -19.76
N SER A 41 -4.28 10.24 -20.11
CA SER A 41 -5.16 9.27 -19.45
C SER A 41 -4.35 8.29 -18.62
N VAL A 42 -4.92 7.92 -17.48
CA VAL A 42 -4.33 6.98 -16.52
C VAL A 42 -5.41 6.01 -16.06
N ASP A 43 -5.00 4.92 -15.42
CA ASP A 43 -5.95 4.02 -14.77
C ASP A 43 -6.81 4.79 -13.77
N LEU A 44 -8.13 4.56 -13.81
CA LEU A 44 -9.05 5.13 -12.84
C LEU A 44 -8.75 4.56 -11.45
N GLY A 45 -8.58 5.45 -10.49
CA GLY A 45 -8.31 4.99 -9.14
C GLY A 45 -8.45 6.06 -8.07
N VAL A 46 -8.49 5.56 -6.84
CA VAL A 46 -8.46 6.33 -5.59
C VAL A 46 -7.15 6.04 -4.83
N GLY A 47 -7.12 6.21 -3.53
CA GLY A 47 -6.00 5.79 -2.69
C GLY A 47 -5.94 4.27 -2.47
N LEU A 48 -5.56 3.85 -1.28
CA LEU A 48 -5.53 2.44 -0.89
C LEU A 48 -6.97 1.92 -0.75
N TRP A 49 -7.26 0.80 -1.42
CA TRP A 49 -8.57 0.13 -1.54
C TRP A 49 -9.66 0.95 -2.22
N GLY A 50 -9.95 0.57 -3.44
CA GLY A 50 -11.09 1.08 -4.19
C GLY A 50 -12.31 0.18 -4.06
N ILE A 51 -13.41 0.67 -3.47
CA ILE A 51 -14.67 -0.06 -3.41
C ILE A 51 -15.63 0.59 -4.39
N PRO A 52 -15.91 -0.03 -5.57
CA PRO A 52 -16.73 0.58 -6.61
C PRO A 52 -18.21 0.51 -6.28
N ILE A 53 -18.92 1.55 -6.67
CA ILE A 53 -20.40 1.64 -6.61
C ILE A 53 -20.85 2.15 -7.97
N PRO A 54 -21.08 1.25 -8.97
CA PRO A 54 -21.52 1.64 -10.30
C PRO A 54 -22.99 2.11 -10.27
N THR A 55 -23.23 3.36 -10.66
CA THR A 55 -24.56 4.00 -10.64
C THR A 55 -24.61 5.17 -11.62
N ASP A 56 -25.76 5.44 -12.23
CA ASP A 56 -26.01 6.68 -12.98
C ASP A 56 -26.25 7.82 -11.98
N TRP A 57 -25.14 8.41 -11.51
CA TRP A 57 -25.17 9.40 -10.43
C TRP A 57 -25.79 10.73 -10.86
N ASN A 58 -25.49 11.17 -12.07
CA ASN A 58 -25.96 12.46 -12.60
C ASN A 58 -27.28 12.35 -13.39
N LYS A 59 -27.79 11.13 -13.58
CA LYS A 59 -29.03 10.81 -14.30
C LYS A 59 -29.02 11.23 -15.79
N ASP A 60 -27.83 11.06 -16.42
CA ASP A 60 -27.68 11.33 -17.86
C ASP A 60 -27.83 10.08 -18.75
N GLY A 61 -28.12 8.91 -18.14
CA GLY A 61 -28.28 7.62 -18.79
C GLY A 61 -26.99 6.87 -19.00
N LYS A 62 -25.87 7.39 -18.49
CA LYS A 62 -24.58 6.71 -18.51
C LYS A 62 -24.23 6.17 -17.13
N MET A 63 -23.60 5.02 -17.11
CA MET A 63 -23.10 4.44 -15.89
C MET A 63 -21.86 5.21 -15.43
N ASP A 64 -21.96 5.91 -14.31
CA ASP A 64 -20.86 6.55 -13.60
C ASP A 64 -20.29 5.60 -12.55
N LEU A 65 -19.25 6.05 -11.84
CA LEU A 65 -18.71 5.35 -10.68
C LEU A 65 -18.67 6.27 -9.47
N LEU A 66 -19.20 5.80 -8.35
CA LEU A 66 -18.73 6.22 -7.05
C LEU A 66 -17.67 5.22 -6.57
N VAL A 67 -16.62 5.70 -5.94
CA VAL A 67 -15.58 4.83 -5.35
C VAL A 67 -15.35 5.25 -3.91
N SER A 68 -15.59 4.34 -2.98
CA SER A 68 -15.26 4.54 -1.58
C SER A 68 -13.83 4.13 -1.31
N CYS A 69 -13.06 5.04 -0.70
CA CYS A 69 -11.69 4.80 -0.25
C CYS A 69 -11.65 4.93 1.28
N PRO A 70 -11.43 3.86 2.05
CA PRO A 70 -11.50 3.92 3.50
C PRO A 70 -10.24 4.47 4.17
N ASP A 71 -9.08 4.42 3.50
CA ASP A 71 -7.77 4.63 4.11
C ASP A 71 -7.17 6.03 3.93
N THR A 72 -6.39 6.42 4.91
CA THR A 72 -5.63 7.67 4.99
C THR A 72 -4.43 7.64 4.03
N PRO A 73 -4.07 8.77 3.38
CA PRO A 73 -4.66 10.11 3.52
C PRO A 73 -5.85 10.40 2.60
N TYR A 74 -6.08 9.57 1.58
CA TYR A 74 -7.06 9.77 0.52
C TYR A 74 -8.48 9.31 0.92
N LYS A 75 -8.77 9.22 2.19
CA LYS A 75 -10.07 8.78 2.71
C LYS A 75 -11.21 9.63 2.16
N GLY A 76 -12.27 8.96 1.65
CA GLY A 76 -13.46 9.65 1.11
C GLY A 76 -14.33 8.79 0.23
N LEU A 77 -15.42 9.42 -0.23
CA LEU A 77 -16.25 8.93 -1.34
C LEU A 77 -16.02 9.83 -2.54
N TYR A 78 -15.64 9.23 -3.67
CA TYR A 78 -15.25 9.93 -4.89
C TYR A 78 -16.19 9.61 -6.03
N TYR A 79 -16.57 10.62 -6.79
CA TYR A 79 -17.40 10.53 -7.99
C TYR A 79 -16.54 10.67 -9.24
N PHE A 80 -16.69 9.71 -10.14
CA PHE A 80 -16.09 9.69 -11.47
C PHE A 80 -17.19 9.71 -12.51
N ARG A 81 -17.33 10.84 -13.22
CA ARG A 81 -18.32 10.99 -14.28
C ARG A 81 -17.85 10.26 -15.54
N ASN A 82 -18.71 9.42 -16.11
CA ASN A 82 -18.47 8.80 -17.40
C ASN A 82 -18.69 9.82 -18.54
N ILE A 83 -17.60 10.29 -19.12
CA ILE A 83 -17.62 11.20 -20.28
C ILE A 83 -17.52 10.47 -21.62
N GLY A 84 -17.36 9.13 -21.59
CA GLY A 84 -17.47 8.23 -22.73
C GLY A 84 -18.89 7.74 -22.97
N SER A 85 -19.05 6.44 -23.21
CA SER A 85 -20.34 5.73 -23.27
C SER A 85 -20.27 4.49 -22.36
N ASN A 86 -21.41 3.84 -22.11
CA ASN A 86 -21.42 2.60 -21.31
C ASN A 86 -20.60 1.47 -21.95
N GLN A 87 -20.58 1.38 -23.30
CA GLN A 87 -19.80 0.37 -24.05
C GLN A 87 -18.31 0.73 -24.18
N LYS A 88 -17.95 2.02 -24.03
CA LYS A 88 -16.58 2.53 -24.06
C LYS A 88 -16.43 3.59 -22.98
N PRO A 89 -16.41 3.18 -21.71
CA PRO A 89 -16.33 4.11 -20.61
C PRO A 89 -14.98 4.82 -20.56
N PHE A 90 -15.04 6.11 -20.32
CA PHE A 90 -13.88 6.95 -20.03
C PHE A 90 -14.30 8.01 -19.04
N PHE A 91 -13.54 8.21 -17.99
CA PHE A 91 -13.97 8.99 -16.86
C PHE A 91 -13.27 10.34 -16.75
N ASP A 92 -13.99 11.32 -16.22
CA ASP A 92 -13.41 12.60 -15.83
C ASP A 92 -12.62 12.44 -14.52
N LYS A 93 -11.93 13.50 -14.11
CA LYS A 93 -11.20 13.55 -12.83
C LYS A 93 -12.15 13.27 -11.65
N ALA A 94 -11.59 12.69 -10.60
CA ALA A 94 -12.32 12.43 -9.36
C ALA A 94 -12.87 13.70 -8.72
N VAL A 95 -14.13 13.67 -8.28
CA VAL A 95 -14.75 14.71 -7.45
C VAL A 95 -15.05 14.11 -6.07
N LYS A 96 -14.42 14.65 -5.03
CA LYS A 96 -14.66 14.19 -3.66
C LYS A 96 -16.02 14.65 -3.16
N LEU A 97 -16.92 13.70 -2.87
CA LEU A 97 -18.28 13.96 -2.37
C LEU A 97 -18.35 13.97 -0.83
N SER A 98 -17.51 13.19 -0.17
CA SER A 98 -17.49 13.06 1.29
C SER A 98 -16.07 12.77 1.80
N ASN A 99 -15.78 13.25 3.01
CA ASN A 99 -14.57 12.87 3.74
C ASN A 99 -14.70 11.50 4.44
N GLU A 100 -15.86 10.88 4.37
CA GLU A 100 -16.11 9.54 4.90
C GLU A 100 -16.00 8.51 3.78
N GLY A 101 -14.94 7.71 3.81
CA GLY A 101 -14.82 6.47 3.05
C GLY A 101 -15.18 5.30 3.95
N LYS A 102 -15.93 4.36 3.42
CA LYS A 102 -16.35 3.16 4.16
C LYS A 102 -15.73 1.91 3.55
N SER A 103 -15.21 1.04 4.40
CA SER A 103 -14.94 -0.35 4.08
C SER A 103 -16.21 -1.18 4.19
N ASN A 104 -16.21 -2.39 3.66
CA ASN A 104 -17.30 -3.35 3.84
C ASN A 104 -18.69 -2.84 3.38
N ILE A 105 -18.73 -1.99 2.37
CA ILE A 105 -19.98 -1.59 1.72
C ILE A 105 -20.17 -2.35 0.41
N LYS A 106 -21.43 -2.60 0.06
CA LYS A 106 -21.80 -3.32 -1.15
C LYS A 106 -23.06 -2.75 -1.77
N LEU A 107 -23.06 -2.64 -3.10
CA LEU A 107 -24.23 -2.31 -3.89
C LEU A 107 -24.94 -3.61 -4.26
N SER A 108 -26.25 -3.68 -4.04
CA SER A 108 -27.14 -4.70 -4.59
C SER A 108 -28.17 -4.04 -5.52
N VAL A 109 -28.44 -4.65 -6.65
CA VAL A 109 -29.42 -4.16 -7.62
C VAL A 109 -30.48 -5.23 -7.81
N ILE A 110 -31.69 -4.99 -7.32
CA ILE A 110 -32.81 -5.92 -7.36
C ILE A 110 -33.94 -5.28 -8.13
N GLN A 111 -34.36 -5.88 -9.25
CA GLN A 111 -35.41 -5.36 -10.13
C GLN A 111 -35.20 -3.88 -10.51
N GLY A 112 -33.93 -3.50 -10.78
CA GLY A 112 -33.55 -2.14 -11.17
C GLY A 112 -33.47 -1.13 -10.01
N LYS A 113 -33.79 -1.54 -8.78
CA LYS A 113 -33.63 -0.68 -7.60
C LYS A 113 -32.28 -0.94 -6.92
N GLU A 114 -31.59 0.14 -6.59
CA GLU A 114 -30.27 0.12 -5.96
C GLU A 114 -30.38 0.19 -4.42
N TYR A 115 -29.60 -0.66 -3.75
CA TYR A 115 -29.49 -0.73 -2.30
C TYR A 115 -28.01 -0.73 -1.91
N LEU A 116 -27.59 0.26 -1.14
CA LEU A 116 -26.23 0.30 -0.60
C LEU A 116 -26.24 -0.22 0.84
N LEU A 117 -25.48 -1.27 1.09
CA LEU A 117 -25.46 -1.97 2.38
C LEU A 117 -24.08 -1.97 3.03
N SER A 118 -24.09 -2.10 4.33
CA SER A 118 -22.99 -2.65 5.12
C SER A 118 -23.57 -3.46 6.31
N PRO A 119 -22.80 -4.26 7.02
CA PRO A 119 -23.32 -5.02 8.15
C PRO A 119 -24.07 -4.16 9.16
N GLY A 120 -25.34 -4.47 9.35
CA GLY A 120 -26.28 -3.76 10.23
C GLY A 120 -26.89 -2.47 9.68
N CYS A 121 -26.65 -2.13 8.42
CA CYS A 121 -27.16 -0.89 7.84
C CYS A 121 -27.50 -0.98 6.35
N GLU A 122 -28.53 -0.23 5.94
CA GLU A 122 -28.86 0.10 4.56
C GLU A 122 -28.91 1.63 4.37
N TRP A 123 -28.46 2.13 3.24
CA TRP A 123 -28.62 3.53 2.80
C TRP A 123 -29.45 3.58 1.52
N SER A 124 -30.78 3.46 1.65
CA SER A 124 -31.72 3.45 0.52
C SER A 124 -31.74 4.76 -0.28
N ASP A 125 -31.41 5.88 0.35
CA ASP A 125 -31.36 7.21 -0.26
C ASP A 125 -29.94 7.74 -0.49
N TYR A 126 -28.94 6.85 -0.63
CA TYR A 126 -27.53 7.24 -0.73
C TYR A 126 -27.26 8.21 -1.90
N GLN A 127 -28.01 8.12 -2.98
CA GLN A 127 -27.89 9.04 -4.12
C GLN A 127 -28.30 10.49 -3.78
N LYS A 128 -29.08 10.72 -2.71
CA LYS A 128 -29.46 12.07 -2.26
C LYS A 128 -28.68 12.53 -1.05
N ASN A 129 -28.48 11.63 -0.10
CA ASN A 129 -28.03 11.96 1.25
C ASN A 129 -26.68 11.29 1.61
N LEU A 130 -26.03 10.62 0.67
CA LEU A 130 -24.82 9.82 0.88
C LEU A 130 -25.03 8.84 2.06
N TYR A 131 -24.20 8.94 3.08
CA TYR A 131 -24.24 8.07 4.26
C TYR A 131 -25.10 8.61 5.42
N ALA A 132 -25.83 9.72 5.22
CA ALA A 132 -26.75 10.22 6.21
C ALA A 132 -27.99 9.30 6.32
N SER A 133 -28.55 9.19 7.50
CA SER A 133 -29.82 8.49 7.76
C SER A 133 -29.84 7.00 7.37
N PRO A 134 -28.93 6.16 7.90
CA PRO A 134 -28.97 4.72 7.65
C PRO A 134 -30.19 4.07 8.29
N ILE A 135 -30.80 3.15 7.56
CA ILE A 135 -31.79 2.21 8.11
C ILE A 135 -31.00 1.12 8.85
N ARG A 136 -31.30 0.93 10.13
CA ARG A 136 -30.67 -0.13 10.93
C ARG A 136 -31.35 -1.46 10.68
N ILE A 137 -30.54 -2.49 10.43
CA ILE A 137 -30.96 -3.86 10.24
C ILE A 137 -30.37 -4.70 11.35
N ASN A 138 -31.23 -5.40 12.10
CA ASN A 138 -30.85 -6.38 13.10
C ASN A 138 -31.35 -7.75 12.68
N TYR A 139 -30.67 -8.80 13.07
CA TYR A 139 -31.09 -10.17 12.83
C TYR A 139 -31.06 -10.99 14.12
N GLU A 140 -31.87 -12.04 14.16
CA GLU A 140 -31.93 -13.03 15.24
C GLU A 140 -30.99 -14.22 14.96
N GLY A 141 -30.70 -15.01 15.97
CA GLY A 141 -29.78 -16.15 15.88
C GLY A 141 -28.35 -15.82 16.27
N GLU A 142 -27.40 -16.56 15.70
CA GLU A 142 -25.98 -16.37 15.99
C GLU A 142 -25.47 -15.01 15.47
N ASN A 143 -24.91 -14.22 16.38
CA ASN A 143 -24.32 -12.93 16.03
C ASN A 143 -22.89 -13.10 15.49
N LEU A 144 -22.73 -12.99 14.18
CA LEU A 144 -21.48 -13.26 13.47
C LEU A 144 -20.31 -12.39 13.95
N ASN A 145 -20.54 -11.12 14.29
CA ASN A 145 -19.50 -10.24 14.83
C ASN A 145 -18.97 -10.68 16.21
N LYS A 146 -19.72 -11.49 16.93
CA LYS A 146 -19.34 -11.96 18.27
C LYS A 146 -18.80 -13.39 18.26
N SER A 147 -19.32 -14.24 17.37
CA SER A 147 -18.95 -15.65 17.29
C SER A 147 -17.68 -15.89 16.48
N ILE A 148 -17.43 -15.09 15.45
CA ILE A 148 -16.26 -15.20 14.59
C ILE A 148 -15.12 -14.31 15.12
N GLN A 149 -13.90 -14.86 15.15
CA GLN A 149 -12.73 -14.19 15.68
C GLN A 149 -11.86 -13.60 14.56
N ARG A 150 -11.15 -12.51 14.84
CA ARG A 150 -10.18 -11.87 13.95
C ARG A 150 -10.75 -11.58 12.56
N ILE A 151 -11.90 -10.91 12.52
CA ILE A 151 -12.57 -10.48 11.30
C ILE A 151 -11.84 -9.25 10.73
N ARG A 152 -11.58 -9.24 9.40
CA ARG A 152 -11.10 -8.08 8.65
C ARG A 152 -12.07 -7.65 7.55
N SER A 153 -12.84 -8.60 7.00
CA SER A 153 -13.87 -8.36 5.98
C SER A 153 -15.21 -8.90 6.44
N TYR A 154 -16.25 -8.07 6.34
CA TYR A 154 -17.63 -8.45 6.61
C TYR A 154 -18.55 -7.62 5.71
N VAL A 155 -19.20 -8.23 4.73
CA VAL A 155 -20.02 -7.55 3.71
C VAL A 155 -21.41 -8.16 3.65
N TRP A 156 -22.42 -7.37 3.27
CA TRP A 156 -23.79 -7.81 3.08
C TRP A 156 -24.26 -7.49 1.67
N SER A 157 -24.97 -8.45 1.03
CA SER A 157 -25.64 -8.28 -0.25
C SER A 157 -27.11 -8.65 -0.09
N TYR A 158 -28.03 -7.83 -0.60
CA TYR A 158 -29.43 -8.23 -0.73
C TYR A 158 -29.61 -9.19 -1.91
N VAL A 159 -30.55 -10.10 -1.73
CA VAL A 159 -31.02 -11.06 -2.72
C VAL A 159 -32.47 -11.43 -2.39
N ASP A 160 -33.29 -11.70 -3.39
CA ASP A 160 -34.56 -12.41 -3.22
C ASP A 160 -34.23 -13.91 -3.34
N TRP A 161 -33.93 -14.56 -2.19
CA TRP A 161 -33.25 -15.88 -2.17
C TRP A 161 -34.14 -17.01 -2.68
N GLU A 162 -35.35 -17.13 -2.15
CA GLU A 162 -36.30 -18.16 -2.52
C GLU A 162 -37.37 -17.71 -3.51
N ASN A 163 -37.22 -16.56 -4.14
CA ASN A 163 -38.14 -16.00 -5.13
C ASN A 163 -39.56 -15.74 -4.59
N ASP A 164 -39.65 -15.33 -3.34
CA ASP A 164 -40.93 -15.02 -2.68
C ASP A 164 -41.26 -13.52 -2.70
N GLY A 165 -40.31 -12.69 -3.19
CA GLY A 165 -40.44 -11.25 -3.40
C GLY A 165 -40.01 -10.41 -2.20
N ASP A 166 -39.56 -11.01 -1.11
CA ASP A 166 -38.90 -10.28 -0.03
C ASP A 166 -37.36 -10.27 -0.18
N LEU A 167 -36.64 -9.52 0.62
CA LEU A 167 -35.20 -9.36 0.48
C LEU A 167 -34.47 -10.02 1.64
N ASP A 168 -33.71 -11.03 1.31
CA ASP A 168 -32.75 -11.70 2.19
C ASP A 168 -31.37 -11.07 2.12
N ILE A 169 -30.46 -11.52 2.98
CA ILE A 169 -29.07 -11.06 3.01
C ILE A 169 -28.13 -12.25 2.89
N ILE A 170 -27.25 -12.21 1.89
CA ILE A 170 -26.04 -13.03 1.89
C ILE A 170 -24.92 -12.23 2.56
N ALA A 171 -24.42 -12.77 3.67
CA ALA A 171 -23.33 -12.17 4.43
C ALA A 171 -22.02 -12.90 4.16
N GLY A 172 -21.03 -12.19 3.61
CA GLY A 172 -19.66 -12.69 3.45
C GLY A 172 -18.82 -12.23 4.64
N ILE A 173 -18.17 -13.15 5.36
CA ILE A 173 -17.35 -12.83 6.53
C ILE A 173 -16.09 -13.70 6.59
N ASP A 174 -14.94 -13.08 6.87
CA ASP A 174 -13.67 -13.78 6.99
C ASP A 174 -13.28 -14.08 8.45
N THR A 175 -12.35 -15.00 8.59
CA THR A 175 -11.63 -15.20 9.84
C THR A 175 -10.14 -15.46 9.62
N TRP A 176 -9.33 -14.82 10.44
CA TRP A 176 -7.87 -14.96 10.49
C TRP A 176 -7.42 -15.78 11.69
N ALA A 177 -8.36 -16.47 12.38
CA ALA A 177 -8.08 -17.16 13.63
C ALA A 177 -7.01 -18.26 13.47
N ASP A 178 -7.09 -19.04 12.39
CA ASP A 178 -6.17 -20.14 12.10
C ASP A 178 -4.90 -19.71 11.36
N TYR A 179 -4.92 -18.51 10.79
CA TYR A 179 -3.80 -17.94 10.06
C TYR A 179 -2.75 -17.38 11.03
N GLY A 180 -1.51 -17.79 10.87
CA GLY A 180 -0.39 -17.28 11.68
C GLY A 180 0.13 -15.94 11.16
N TRP A 181 1.02 -15.36 11.95
CA TRP A 181 1.80 -14.19 11.58
C TRP A 181 3.28 -14.46 11.85
N ASP A 182 4.15 -13.75 11.17
CA ASP A 182 5.59 -13.70 11.36
C ASP A 182 6.24 -15.04 11.74
N ASN A 183 7.12 -15.54 10.92
CA ASN A 183 7.95 -16.74 11.21
C ASN A 183 7.16 -18.03 11.49
N ALA A 184 5.97 -18.18 10.93
CA ALA A 184 5.19 -19.42 11.06
C ALA A 184 5.64 -20.53 10.08
N TYR A 185 6.88 -20.48 9.60
CA TYR A 185 7.48 -21.49 8.73
C TYR A 185 8.29 -22.51 9.55
N ASN A 186 8.26 -23.78 9.14
CA ASN A 186 9.13 -24.82 9.69
C ASN A 186 10.55 -24.72 9.10
N GLU A 187 11.44 -25.61 9.56
CA GLU A 187 12.84 -25.66 9.08
C GLU A 187 12.98 -25.99 7.58
N GLN A 188 11.95 -26.56 6.98
CA GLN A 188 11.88 -26.88 5.56
C GLN A 188 11.36 -25.71 4.71
N GLY A 189 10.97 -24.59 5.33
CA GLY A 189 10.40 -23.42 4.65
C GLY A 189 8.93 -23.60 4.26
N GLU A 190 8.20 -24.48 4.93
CA GLU A 190 6.77 -24.71 4.72
C GLU A 190 5.93 -23.96 5.77
N TRP A 191 4.82 -23.36 5.32
CA TRP A 191 3.87 -22.68 6.21
C TRP A 191 3.18 -23.67 7.13
N THR A 192 3.20 -23.44 8.44
CA THR A 192 2.71 -24.38 9.47
C THR A 192 1.33 -24.04 10.02
N LYS A 193 0.73 -22.94 9.58
CA LYS A 193 -0.59 -22.49 10.03
C LYS A 193 -1.65 -22.76 8.99
N GLY A 194 -2.92 -22.59 9.41
CA GLY A 194 -4.06 -22.74 8.52
C GLY A 194 -4.17 -21.65 7.45
N PRO A 195 -5.08 -21.81 6.48
CA PRO A 195 -5.39 -20.79 5.50
C PRO A 195 -6.17 -19.63 6.12
N LEU A 196 -6.40 -18.58 5.34
CA LEU A 196 -7.50 -17.66 5.59
C LEU A 196 -8.81 -18.35 5.23
N HIS A 197 -9.87 -18.08 6.01
CA HIS A 197 -11.20 -18.59 5.73
C HIS A 197 -12.16 -17.46 5.41
N GLY A 198 -13.05 -17.68 4.44
CA GLY A 198 -14.09 -16.75 4.05
C GLY A 198 -15.41 -17.46 3.83
N TYR A 199 -16.36 -17.30 4.76
CA TYR A 199 -17.63 -18.00 4.76
C TYR A 199 -18.77 -17.11 4.28
N LEU A 200 -19.76 -17.75 3.63
CA LEU A 200 -21.03 -17.12 3.26
C LEU A 200 -22.14 -17.63 4.19
N TYR A 201 -22.95 -16.70 4.68
CA TYR A 201 -24.12 -16.98 5.53
C TYR A 201 -25.38 -16.46 4.86
N LEU A 202 -26.48 -17.19 5.03
CA LEU A 202 -27.82 -16.72 4.69
C LEU A 202 -28.47 -16.12 5.93
N ILE A 203 -28.98 -14.90 5.81
CA ILE A 203 -29.81 -14.24 6.80
C ILE A 203 -31.18 -13.98 6.13
N GLU A 204 -32.11 -14.90 6.38
CA GLU A 204 -33.45 -14.92 5.77
C GLU A 204 -34.36 -13.83 6.35
N ASN A 205 -35.18 -13.24 5.50
CA ASN A 205 -36.25 -12.33 5.89
C ASN A 205 -37.56 -13.11 6.09
N GLN A 206 -37.86 -13.47 7.29
CA GLN A 206 -39.08 -14.22 7.64
C GLN A 206 -40.22 -13.25 7.97
N GLY A 207 -40.83 -12.65 6.92
CA GLY A 207 -41.96 -11.73 7.07
C GLY A 207 -41.60 -10.41 7.76
N GLY A 208 -40.47 -9.83 7.44
CA GLY A 208 -39.93 -8.58 8.00
C GLY A 208 -38.99 -8.77 9.20
N LYS A 209 -38.66 -10.00 9.55
CA LYS A 209 -37.76 -10.38 10.62
C LYS A 209 -36.55 -11.13 10.02
N TYR A 210 -35.37 -10.56 10.11
CA TYR A 210 -34.16 -11.23 9.66
C TYR A 210 -33.69 -12.30 10.66
N VAL A 211 -33.40 -13.50 10.16
CA VAL A 211 -32.93 -14.65 10.97
C VAL A 211 -31.71 -15.27 10.30
N ASN A 212 -30.61 -15.43 11.05
CA ASN A 212 -29.43 -16.13 10.55
C ASN A 212 -29.69 -17.63 10.43
N SER A 213 -29.82 -18.14 9.20
CA SER A 213 -30.08 -19.55 8.87
C SER A 213 -28.83 -20.40 8.74
N GLY A 214 -27.63 -19.78 8.91
CA GLY A 214 -26.36 -20.49 8.92
C GLY A 214 -25.55 -20.32 7.65
N ARG A 215 -24.51 -21.14 7.52
CA ARG A 215 -23.60 -21.10 6.39
C ARG A 215 -24.20 -21.68 5.12
N LEU A 216 -23.91 -21.06 3.99
CA LEU A 216 -24.20 -21.64 2.68
C LEU A 216 -23.32 -22.84 2.41
N ILE A 217 -23.92 -23.86 1.79
CA ILE A 217 -23.29 -25.16 1.52
C ILE A 217 -23.11 -25.32 0.00
N SER A 218 -21.96 -25.82 -0.40
CA SER A 218 -21.60 -26.21 -1.76
C SER A 218 -21.07 -27.65 -1.73
N ASP A 219 -21.71 -28.57 -2.46
CA ASP A 219 -21.33 -29.99 -2.52
C ASP A 219 -21.13 -30.61 -1.12
N GLY A 220 -22.07 -30.31 -0.21
CA GLY A 220 -22.09 -30.84 1.17
C GLY A 220 -21.04 -30.27 2.13
N LYS A 221 -20.35 -29.20 1.75
CA LYS A 221 -19.38 -28.49 2.59
C LYS A 221 -19.71 -27.00 2.69
N ASP A 222 -19.28 -26.36 3.75
CA ASP A 222 -19.38 -24.89 3.83
C ASP A 222 -18.72 -24.24 2.61
N ILE A 223 -19.36 -23.21 2.05
CA ILE A 223 -18.68 -22.33 1.08
C ILE A 223 -17.58 -21.62 1.86
N ASP A 224 -16.34 -21.88 1.47
CA ASP A 224 -15.14 -21.32 2.09
C ASP A 224 -14.20 -20.82 1.00
N THR A 225 -14.01 -19.51 0.94
CA THR A 225 -13.05 -18.85 0.05
C THR A 225 -11.76 -18.54 0.83
N TYR A 226 -10.72 -18.10 0.13
CA TYR A 226 -9.46 -17.74 0.79
C TYR A 226 -9.55 -16.32 1.38
N GLY A 227 -10.29 -16.15 2.48
CA GLY A 227 -10.52 -14.86 3.17
C GLY A 227 -11.33 -13.85 2.34
N ALA A 228 -11.64 -12.70 2.94
CA ALA A 228 -12.30 -11.54 2.34
C ALA A 228 -13.43 -11.87 1.34
N PRO A 229 -14.42 -12.72 1.71
CA PRO A 229 -15.48 -13.17 0.80
C PRO A 229 -16.35 -11.98 0.39
N ASN A 230 -16.45 -11.75 -0.93
CA ASN A 230 -17.25 -10.69 -1.52
C ASN A 230 -18.24 -11.29 -2.53
N PRO A 231 -19.43 -11.78 -2.09
CA PRO A 231 -20.39 -12.43 -2.98
C PRO A 231 -21.07 -11.46 -3.93
N CYS A 232 -21.13 -11.82 -5.22
CA CYS A 232 -21.98 -11.25 -6.25
C CYS A 232 -23.01 -12.30 -6.65
N ILE A 233 -24.29 -11.96 -6.64
CA ILE A 233 -25.39 -12.88 -6.87
C ILE A 233 -26.15 -12.42 -8.11
N ALA A 234 -26.21 -13.26 -9.15
CA ALA A 234 -26.95 -13.02 -10.39
C ALA A 234 -27.11 -14.35 -11.16
N ASP A 235 -27.98 -14.36 -12.17
CA ASP A 235 -28.09 -15.45 -13.14
C ASP A 235 -26.97 -15.29 -14.18
N PHE A 236 -25.74 -15.77 -13.82
CA PHE A 236 -24.56 -15.56 -14.65
C PHE A 236 -24.49 -16.52 -15.85
N ASP A 237 -25.04 -17.71 -15.75
CA ASP A 237 -25.03 -18.67 -16.84
C ASP A 237 -26.31 -18.71 -17.68
N MET A 238 -27.30 -17.87 -17.31
CA MET A 238 -28.55 -17.61 -18.06
C MET A 238 -29.50 -18.81 -18.09
N ASP A 239 -29.51 -19.61 -17.05
CA ASP A 239 -30.42 -20.76 -16.93
C ASP A 239 -31.70 -20.46 -16.14
N GLY A 240 -31.81 -19.27 -15.54
CA GLY A 240 -32.98 -18.72 -14.86
C GLY A 240 -32.95 -18.81 -13.36
N ASP A 241 -31.85 -19.29 -12.78
CA ASP A 241 -31.66 -19.27 -11.33
C ASP A 241 -30.45 -18.38 -10.92
N LEU A 242 -30.16 -18.26 -9.63
CA LEU A 242 -29.11 -17.34 -9.15
C LEU A 242 -27.87 -18.08 -8.73
N ASP A 243 -26.77 -17.77 -9.38
CA ASP A 243 -25.42 -18.21 -9.04
C ASP A 243 -24.71 -17.28 -8.05
N ILE A 244 -23.55 -17.70 -7.57
CA ILE A 244 -22.66 -16.88 -6.78
C ILE A 244 -21.27 -16.79 -7.44
N ILE A 245 -20.80 -15.57 -7.74
CA ILE A 245 -19.38 -15.29 -7.98
C ILE A 245 -18.83 -14.60 -6.74
N CYS A 246 -17.81 -15.19 -6.13
CA CYS A 246 -17.22 -14.67 -4.90
C CYS A 246 -15.78 -14.19 -5.11
N GLY A 247 -15.49 -12.96 -4.69
CA GLY A 247 -14.13 -12.48 -4.49
C GLY A 247 -13.47 -13.13 -3.28
N GLU A 248 -12.16 -13.02 -3.21
CA GLU A 248 -11.35 -13.55 -2.11
C GLU A 248 -10.23 -12.58 -1.73
N PHE A 249 -9.48 -12.87 -0.67
CA PHE A 249 -8.32 -12.05 -0.26
C PHE A 249 -7.24 -12.00 -1.35
N LEU A 250 -7.08 -13.07 -2.11
CA LEU A 250 -6.13 -13.12 -3.23
C LEU A 250 -6.70 -12.44 -4.49
N ASP A 251 -6.16 -12.81 -5.63
CA ASP A 251 -6.36 -12.16 -6.93
C ASP A 251 -7.37 -12.86 -7.85
N GLY A 252 -8.15 -13.81 -7.34
CA GLY A 252 -9.04 -14.64 -8.14
C GLY A 252 -10.53 -14.52 -7.75
N LEU A 253 -11.38 -14.98 -8.66
CA LEU A 253 -12.81 -15.10 -8.46
C LEU A 253 -13.22 -16.58 -8.50
N THR A 254 -14.11 -17.00 -7.59
CA THR A 254 -14.66 -18.34 -7.54
C THR A 254 -16.15 -18.29 -7.86
N TRP A 255 -16.59 -19.08 -8.81
CA TRP A 255 -17.98 -19.26 -9.21
C TRP A 255 -18.54 -20.54 -8.60
N PHE A 256 -19.74 -20.44 -8.01
CA PHE A 256 -20.54 -21.51 -7.48
C PHE A 256 -21.86 -21.56 -8.28
N GLU A 257 -21.97 -22.58 -9.13
CA GLU A 257 -23.15 -22.86 -9.95
C GLU A 257 -24.31 -23.29 -9.06
N ASN A 258 -25.47 -22.68 -9.24
CA ASN A 258 -26.70 -23.20 -8.66
C ASN A 258 -27.19 -24.37 -9.54
N ILE A 259 -27.18 -25.56 -9.04
CA ILE A 259 -27.67 -26.79 -9.68
C ILE A 259 -29.05 -27.21 -9.15
N GLY A 260 -29.68 -26.36 -8.35
CA GLY A 260 -31.00 -26.57 -7.77
C GLY A 260 -32.11 -25.95 -8.61
N SER A 261 -32.81 -25.01 -8.03
CA SER A 261 -33.78 -24.17 -8.72
C SER A 261 -33.80 -22.77 -8.12
N ARG A 262 -34.48 -21.84 -8.78
CA ARG A 262 -34.63 -20.46 -8.31
C ARG A 262 -35.22 -20.36 -6.90
N GLU A 263 -36.16 -21.28 -6.52
CA GLU A 263 -36.83 -21.32 -5.22
C GLU A 263 -36.11 -22.21 -4.19
N LYS A 264 -35.21 -23.07 -4.64
CA LYS A 264 -34.45 -23.98 -3.77
C LYS A 264 -33.01 -24.10 -4.25
N PRO A 265 -32.19 -23.08 -4.02
CA PRO A 265 -30.79 -23.07 -4.45
C PRO A 265 -29.99 -24.21 -3.85
N SER A 266 -29.12 -24.82 -4.66
CA SER A 266 -28.18 -25.86 -4.27
C SER A 266 -26.89 -25.70 -5.10
N PHE A 267 -25.75 -25.50 -4.45
CA PHE A 267 -24.54 -25.11 -5.15
C PHE A 267 -23.59 -26.29 -5.40
N ALA A 268 -23.09 -26.35 -6.63
CA ALA A 268 -21.98 -27.21 -7.01
C ALA A 268 -20.67 -26.72 -6.35
N SER A 269 -19.64 -27.57 -6.34
CA SER A 269 -18.30 -27.19 -5.89
C SER A 269 -17.77 -25.96 -6.64
N GLY A 270 -17.22 -25.01 -5.89
CA GLY A 270 -16.67 -23.78 -6.45
C GLY A 270 -15.59 -24.02 -7.52
N ARG A 271 -15.64 -23.32 -8.63
CA ARG A 271 -14.69 -23.35 -9.73
C ARG A 271 -14.10 -21.95 -9.98
N ARG A 272 -12.81 -21.88 -10.33
CA ARG A 272 -12.19 -20.61 -10.71
C ARG A 272 -12.84 -20.05 -11.97
N LEU A 273 -13.24 -18.79 -11.93
CA LEU A 273 -13.80 -18.09 -13.07
C LEU A 273 -12.76 -17.94 -14.17
N ILE A 274 -13.17 -18.19 -15.42
CA ILE A 274 -12.28 -18.16 -16.59
C ILE A 274 -12.73 -17.11 -17.61
N ASP A 275 -11.76 -16.62 -18.39
CA ASP A 275 -12.02 -15.76 -19.52
C ASP A 275 -12.51 -16.57 -20.76
N LYS A 276 -12.89 -15.87 -21.82
CA LYS A 276 -13.34 -16.46 -23.09
C LYS A 276 -12.30 -17.37 -23.76
N HIS A 277 -11.02 -17.29 -23.36
CA HIS A 277 -9.94 -18.13 -23.87
C HIS A 277 -9.68 -19.33 -22.97
N GLY A 278 -10.39 -19.46 -21.85
CA GLY A 278 -10.25 -20.54 -20.87
C GLY A 278 -9.12 -20.32 -19.87
N LYS A 279 -8.60 -19.10 -19.77
CA LYS A 279 -7.60 -18.72 -18.77
C LYS A 279 -8.30 -18.22 -17.51
N GLU A 280 -7.82 -18.61 -16.32
CA GLU A 280 -8.35 -18.08 -15.06
C GLU A 280 -8.26 -16.55 -15.03
N ILE A 281 -9.36 -15.91 -14.60
CA ILE A 281 -9.40 -14.47 -14.36
C ILE A 281 -8.58 -14.18 -13.11
N ARG A 282 -7.57 -13.33 -13.26
CA ARG A 282 -6.65 -12.92 -12.22
C ARG A 282 -6.44 -11.42 -12.28
N PHE A 283 -6.33 -10.79 -11.11
CA PHE A 283 -6.02 -9.38 -10.98
C PHE A 283 -4.52 -9.16 -10.70
N HIS A 284 -4.09 -7.94 -10.88
CA HIS A 284 -2.69 -7.59 -10.75
C HIS A 284 -2.21 -7.65 -9.29
N VAL A 285 -3.05 -7.18 -8.37
CA VAL A 285 -2.85 -7.19 -6.93
C VAL A 285 -3.94 -7.97 -6.22
N GLU A 286 -3.85 -8.06 -4.91
CA GLU A 286 -4.75 -8.82 -4.05
C GLU A 286 -5.91 -7.96 -3.51
N MET A 287 -6.73 -8.53 -2.62
CA MET A 287 -7.83 -7.87 -1.89
C MET A 287 -8.88 -7.27 -2.83
N ILE A 288 -9.35 -8.08 -3.77
CA ILE A 288 -10.31 -7.66 -4.79
C ILE A 288 -11.73 -7.56 -4.22
N VAL A 289 -12.45 -6.52 -4.68
CA VAL A 289 -13.84 -6.22 -4.25
C VAL A 289 -14.74 -6.16 -5.48
N PRO A 290 -15.35 -7.29 -5.91
CA PRO A 290 -16.27 -7.31 -7.04
C PRO A 290 -17.64 -6.73 -6.68
N MET A 291 -18.25 -6.02 -7.63
CA MET A 291 -19.65 -5.62 -7.65
C MET A 291 -20.29 -6.10 -8.94
N VAL A 292 -21.55 -6.51 -8.89
CA VAL A 292 -22.31 -6.96 -10.04
C VAL A 292 -23.17 -5.82 -10.60
N ARG A 293 -23.14 -5.64 -11.93
CA ARG A 293 -23.91 -4.64 -12.63
C ARG A 293 -23.93 -4.90 -14.13
N ASP A 294 -25.09 -4.87 -14.76
CA ASP A 294 -25.19 -4.66 -16.21
C ASP A 294 -24.70 -3.23 -16.52
N PHE A 295 -23.37 -3.12 -16.78
CA PHE A 295 -22.70 -1.82 -16.89
C PHE A 295 -22.91 -1.18 -18.25
N ASP A 296 -22.90 -1.98 -19.31
CA ASP A 296 -23.03 -1.48 -20.68
C ASP A 296 -24.47 -1.44 -21.19
N GLY A 297 -25.44 -1.94 -20.41
CA GLY A 297 -26.86 -1.94 -20.72
C GLY A 297 -27.24 -3.01 -21.74
N ASP A 298 -26.50 -4.12 -21.82
CA ASP A 298 -26.70 -5.16 -22.81
C ASP A 298 -27.59 -6.33 -22.32
N GLY A 299 -28.04 -6.26 -21.05
CA GLY A 299 -28.93 -7.19 -20.38
C GLY A 299 -28.22 -8.35 -19.68
N TYR A 300 -26.90 -8.32 -19.56
CA TYR A 300 -26.09 -9.31 -18.85
C TYR A 300 -25.27 -8.67 -17.76
N ASP A 301 -25.15 -9.34 -16.62
CA ASP A 301 -24.45 -8.80 -15.47
C ASP A 301 -22.93 -8.93 -15.63
N ASP A 302 -22.26 -7.77 -15.59
CA ASP A 302 -20.81 -7.63 -15.58
C ASP A 302 -20.27 -7.58 -14.15
N LEU A 303 -18.95 -7.66 -14.01
CA LEU A 303 -18.27 -7.43 -12.74
C LEU A 303 -17.43 -6.15 -12.79
N ILE A 304 -17.64 -5.28 -11.82
CA ILE A 304 -16.83 -4.07 -11.58
C ILE A 304 -16.01 -4.34 -10.33
N VAL A 305 -14.69 -4.41 -10.49
CA VAL A 305 -13.81 -4.95 -9.44
C VAL A 305 -12.79 -3.93 -9.00
N GLY A 306 -12.85 -3.53 -7.73
CA GLY A 306 -11.81 -2.73 -7.09
C GLY A 306 -10.67 -3.60 -6.56
N ASP A 307 -9.47 -3.03 -6.48
CA ASP A 307 -8.28 -3.70 -5.95
C ASP A 307 -7.60 -2.87 -4.81
N GLU A 308 -6.56 -3.44 -4.24
CA GLU A 308 -5.79 -2.80 -3.16
C GLU A 308 -5.11 -1.50 -3.62
N ASP A 309 -4.64 -1.41 -4.86
CA ASP A 309 -4.07 -0.18 -5.41
C ASP A 309 -5.11 0.94 -5.59
N GLY A 310 -6.37 0.64 -5.31
CA GLY A 310 -7.49 1.55 -5.47
C GLY A 310 -7.95 1.70 -6.91
N ARG A 311 -7.46 0.86 -7.84
CA ARG A 311 -7.90 0.86 -9.24
C ARG A 311 -9.19 0.08 -9.40
N ILE A 312 -9.94 0.41 -10.44
CA ILE A 312 -11.20 -0.25 -10.74
C ILE A 312 -11.12 -0.91 -12.12
N ALA A 313 -11.35 -2.23 -12.14
CA ALA A 313 -11.36 -3.04 -13.35
C ALA A 313 -12.79 -3.38 -13.79
N TYR A 314 -12.97 -3.48 -15.09
CA TYR A 314 -14.17 -3.96 -15.77
C TYR A 314 -13.95 -5.37 -16.28
N VAL A 315 -14.84 -6.29 -15.94
CA VAL A 315 -14.83 -7.70 -16.37
C VAL A 315 -16.17 -7.96 -17.08
N HIS A 316 -16.16 -7.75 -18.41
CA HIS A 316 -17.36 -7.78 -19.23
C HIS A 316 -17.84 -9.22 -19.47
N HIS A 317 -19.13 -9.47 -19.31
CA HIS A 317 -19.79 -10.74 -19.59
C HIS A 317 -19.92 -10.95 -21.11
N THR A 318 -19.46 -12.09 -21.63
CA THR A 318 -19.41 -12.33 -23.09
C THR A 318 -20.71 -12.86 -23.68
N LYS A 319 -21.77 -13.03 -22.88
CA LYS A 319 -23.06 -13.70 -23.26
C LYS A 319 -22.87 -15.16 -23.67
N LYS A 320 -21.79 -15.79 -23.25
CA LYS A 320 -21.47 -17.16 -23.60
C LYS A 320 -21.24 -17.98 -22.34
N VAL A 321 -21.66 -19.23 -22.43
CA VAL A 321 -21.50 -20.23 -21.38
C VAL A 321 -20.73 -21.43 -21.96
N LYS A 322 -19.86 -22.03 -21.19
CA LYS A 322 -19.14 -23.24 -21.55
C LYS A 322 -19.16 -24.20 -20.39
N ASN A 323 -19.76 -25.38 -20.56
CA ASN A 323 -19.94 -26.36 -19.50
C ASN A 323 -20.59 -25.73 -18.25
N HIS A 324 -21.68 -25.01 -18.45
CA HIS A 324 -22.42 -24.24 -17.46
C HIS A 324 -21.66 -23.06 -16.85
N MET A 325 -20.37 -22.85 -17.15
CA MET A 325 -19.61 -21.73 -16.63
C MET A 325 -19.77 -20.49 -17.52
N PRO A 326 -20.17 -19.34 -16.97
CA PRO A 326 -20.21 -18.08 -17.69
C PRO A 326 -18.80 -17.65 -18.12
N LEU A 327 -18.68 -17.12 -19.33
CA LEU A 327 -17.40 -16.65 -19.87
C LEU A 327 -17.35 -15.11 -19.87
N PHE A 328 -16.27 -14.59 -19.34
CA PHE A 328 -16.02 -13.15 -19.30
C PHE A 328 -14.86 -12.75 -20.21
N GLU A 329 -14.72 -11.45 -20.47
CA GLU A 329 -13.46 -10.89 -20.97
C GLU A 329 -12.41 -10.86 -19.85
N ALA A 330 -11.14 -10.78 -20.22
CA ALA A 330 -10.09 -10.52 -19.23
C ALA A 330 -10.29 -9.13 -18.57
N PRO A 331 -9.93 -8.94 -17.29
CA PRO A 331 -10.07 -7.66 -16.62
C PRO A 331 -9.35 -6.52 -17.36
N VAL A 332 -10.01 -5.39 -17.53
CA VAL A 332 -9.47 -4.16 -18.11
C VAL A 332 -9.69 -3.02 -17.13
N TYR A 333 -8.62 -2.34 -16.70
CA TYR A 333 -8.77 -1.17 -15.82
C TYR A 333 -9.44 -0.01 -16.55
N PHE A 334 -10.44 0.59 -15.92
CA PHE A 334 -11.05 1.83 -16.41
C PHE A 334 -10.02 2.94 -16.52
N GLN A 335 -10.26 3.84 -17.48
CA GLN A 335 -9.37 4.97 -17.74
C GLN A 335 -10.04 6.29 -17.37
N GLN A 336 -9.26 7.22 -16.79
CA GLN A 336 -9.69 8.58 -16.46
C GLN A 336 -8.73 9.63 -17.01
N LYS A 337 -9.15 10.88 -17.06
CA LYS A 337 -8.24 12.00 -17.23
C LYS A 337 -7.27 12.07 -16.06
N ALA A 338 -6.00 12.21 -16.34
CA ALA A 338 -4.96 12.35 -15.32
C ALA A 338 -5.20 13.59 -14.44
N ASP A 339 -4.97 13.46 -13.15
CA ASP A 339 -5.04 14.53 -12.17
C ASP A 339 -3.89 14.44 -11.17
N LEU A 340 -4.05 13.69 -10.09
CA LEU A 340 -3.03 13.47 -9.07
C LEU A 340 -2.01 12.44 -9.55
N LEU A 341 -0.73 12.72 -9.31
CA LEU A 341 0.35 11.79 -9.60
C LEU A 341 0.28 10.60 -8.65
N LYS A 342 0.22 9.37 -9.21
CA LYS A 342 0.06 8.14 -8.43
C LYS A 342 0.87 6.99 -9.05
N PHE A 343 1.43 6.11 -8.19
CA PHE A 343 2.04 4.86 -8.63
C PHE A 343 1.71 3.71 -7.66
N GLY A 344 0.72 2.90 -8.01
CA GLY A 344 0.24 1.77 -7.20
C GLY A 344 -0.22 2.17 -5.80
N ALA A 345 0.16 1.40 -4.79
CA ALA A 345 0.03 1.71 -3.36
C ALA A 345 1.40 1.63 -2.68
N LEU A 346 1.57 2.30 -1.54
CA LEU A 346 2.84 2.39 -0.80
C LEU A 346 4.00 2.80 -1.73
N ALA A 347 3.83 3.90 -2.46
CA ALA A 347 4.83 4.41 -3.40
C ALA A 347 6.15 4.74 -2.68
N THR A 348 7.27 4.37 -3.30
CA THR A 348 8.62 4.58 -2.76
C THR A 348 9.48 5.30 -3.79
N PRO A 349 9.40 6.65 -3.85
CA PRO A 349 10.17 7.44 -4.79
C PRO A 349 11.65 7.56 -4.40
N TRP A 350 12.50 7.62 -5.41
CA TRP A 350 13.86 8.12 -5.33
C TRP A 350 14.05 9.19 -6.40
N SER A 351 14.49 10.37 -6.02
CA SER A 351 14.71 11.51 -6.90
C SER A 351 16.07 11.42 -7.58
N VAL A 352 16.10 11.64 -8.88
CA VAL A 352 17.32 11.59 -9.70
C VAL A 352 17.04 12.21 -11.07
N ASP A 353 18.01 12.87 -11.69
CA ASP A 353 17.97 13.20 -13.12
C ASP A 353 18.39 11.95 -13.92
N TRP A 354 17.39 11.10 -14.25
CA TRP A 354 17.64 9.80 -14.88
C TRP A 354 18.10 9.93 -16.34
N ASN A 355 17.55 10.88 -17.05
CA ASN A 355 17.80 11.06 -18.48
C ASN A 355 18.84 12.14 -18.78
N GLN A 356 19.38 12.80 -17.74
CA GLN A 356 20.39 13.86 -17.81
C GLN A 356 19.91 15.10 -18.60
N ASP A 357 18.62 15.44 -18.47
CA ASP A 357 18.05 16.62 -19.10
C ASP A 357 18.07 17.87 -18.20
N GLY A 358 18.54 17.73 -16.97
CA GLY A 358 18.64 18.79 -15.97
C GLY A 358 17.39 18.92 -15.09
N TYR A 359 16.40 18.05 -15.24
CA TYR A 359 15.20 18.01 -14.39
C TYR A 359 15.22 16.76 -13.52
N THR A 360 14.77 16.90 -12.28
CA THR A 360 14.70 15.77 -11.36
C THR A 360 13.52 14.88 -11.70
N ASP A 361 13.80 13.63 -12.11
CA ASP A 361 12.85 12.54 -12.31
C ASP A 361 12.62 11.75 -11.01
N LEU A 362 11.69 10.79 -11.05
CA LEU A 362 11.43 9.86 -9.95
C LEU A 362 11.57 8.41 -10.43
N VAL A 363 12.46 7.66 -9.80
CA VAL A 363 12.50 6.20 -9.88
C VAL A 363 11.67 5.66 -8.71
N CYS A 364 10.58 4.94 -9.00
CA CYS A 364 9.60 4.57 -8.00
C CYS A 364 9.39 3.07 -7.91
N GLY A 365 9.26 2.57 -6.68
CA GLY A 365 8.71 1.26 -6.36
C GLY A 365 7.31 1.35 -5.75
N ASN A 366 6.66 0.20 -5.52
CA ASN A 366 5.34 0.11 -4.90
C ASN A 366 5.09 -1.24 -4.21
N SER A 367 3.91 -1.41 -3.60
CA SER A 367 3.51 -2.66 -2.94
C SER A 367 3.42 -3.85 -3.90
N ALA A 368 2.98 -3.64 -5.14
CA ALA A 368 2.91 -4.67 -6.18
C ALA A 368 4.29 -5.22 -6.58
N GLY A 369 5.38 -4.57 -6.14
CA GLY A 369 6.75 -4.98 -6.46
C GLY A 369 7.24 -4.50 -7.82
N GLU A 370 6.58 -3.51 -8.38
CA GLU A 370 6.94 -2.89 -9.65
C GLU A 370 8.06 -1.87 -9.49
N LEU A 371 8.62 -1.47 -10.62
CA LEU A 371 9.62 -0.43 -10.71
C LEU A 371 9.33 0.42 -11.95
N ALA A 372 9.18 1.73 -11.76
CA ALA A 372 8.88 2.65 -12.85
C ALA A 372 9.68 3.95 -12.77
N LEU A 373 9.91 4.55 -13.94
CA LEU A 373 10.38 5.89 -14.11
C LEU A 373 9.19 6.83 -14.33
N ILE A 374 9.13 7.92 -13.57
CA ILE A 374 8.20 9.03 -13.76
C ILE A 374 9.02 10.26 -14.11
N GLN A 375 8.97 10.66 -15.37
CA GLN A 375 9.82 11.76 -15.88
C GLN A 375 9.19 13.11 -15.60
N ASN A 376 10.03 14.05 -15.19
CA ASN A 376 9.73 15.47 -15.15
C ASN A 376 9.97 16.08 -16.53
N LEU A 377 8.90 16.46 -17.22
CA LEU A 377 8.94 16.90 -18.62
C LEU A 377 9.18 18.40 -18.79
N SER A 378 9.21 19.19 -17.72
CA SER A 378 9.26 20.65 -17.85
C SER A 378 10.11 21.39 -16.83
N GLY A 379 10.45 20.73 -15.71
CA GLY A 379 11.13 21.39 -14.60
C GLY A 379 10.32 22.51 -13.92
N GLY A 380 10.97 23.24 -13.02
CA GLY A 380 10.43 24.41 -12.31
C GLY A 380 9.39 24.07 -11.25
N LYS A 381 8.83 25.10 -10.62
CA LYS A 381 7.92 24.98 -9.46
C LYS A 381 6.66 24.13 -9.70
N ASN A 382 6.20 24.06 -10.94
CA ASN A 382 5.00 23.35 -11.32
C ASN A 382 5.28 22.33 -12.44
N PRO A 383 6.06 21.27 -12.17
CA PRO A 383 6.49 20.34 -13.19
C PRO A 383 5.33 19.59 -13.82
N VAL A 384 5.48 19.26 -15.10
CA VAL A 384 4.61 18.35 -15.85
C VAL A 384 5.22 16.95 -15.77
N TRP A 385 4.46 15.96 -15.34
CA TRP A 385 4.95 14.60 -15.15
C TRP A 385 4.44 13.64 -16.23
N SER A 386 5.30 12.71 -16.64
CA SER A 386 4.86 11.57 -17.46
C SER A 386 4.00 10.61 -16.64
N SER A 387 3.24 9.73 -17.31
CA SER A 387 2.76 8.51 -16.65
C SER A 387 3.95 7.64 -16.21
N PRO A 388 3.80 6.80 -15.17
CA PRO A 388 4.81 5.82 -14.78
C PRO A 388 5.17 4.90 -15.96
N GLN A 389 6.44 4.82 -16.31
CA GLN A 389 6.97 3.98 -17.38
C GLN A 389 7.75 2.83 -16.75
N PRO A 390 7.40 1.56 -16.99
CA PRO A 390 8.07 0.44 -16.34
C PRO A 390 9.53 0.32 -16.74
N PHE A 391 10.39 -0.02 -15.81
CA PHE A 391 11.72 -0.54 -16.12
C PHE A 391 11.60 -1.95 -16.68
N LEU A 392 12.50 -2.30 -17.60
CA LEU A 392 12.47 -3.53 -18.35
C LEU A 392 13.69 -4.40 -18.04
N VAL A 393 13.46 -5.67 -17.76
CA VAL A 393 14.50 -6.71 -17.72
C VAL A 393 14.16 -7.74 -18.77
N ASP A 394 15.09 -8.01 -19.68
CA ASP A 394 14.86 -8.88 -20.86
C ASP A 394 13.61 -8.49 -21.68
N GLY A 395 13.41 -7.16 -21.85
CA GLY A 395 12.27 -6.60 -22.59
C GLY A 395 10.90 -6.72 -21.93
N LYS A 396 10.84 -7.16 -20.67
CA LYS A 396 9.60 -7.31 -19.91
C LYS A 396 9.58 -6.35 -18.72
N PRO A 397 8.40 -5.80 -18.34
CA PRO A 397 8.26 -5.02 -17.13
C PRO A 397 8.82 -5.75 -15.91
N PHE A 398 9.70 -5.06 -15.18
CA PHE A 398 10.30 -5.61 -13.97
C PHE A 398 9.28 -5.66 -12.84
N ARG A 399 9.24 -6.79 -12.14
CA ARG A 399 8.42 -6.98 -10.96
C ARG A 399 9.05 -8.03 -10.04
N ILE A 400 9.13 -7.74 -8.74
CA ILE A 400 9.41 -8.71 -7.68
C ILE A 400 8.10 -9.08 -7.00
N VAL A 401 7.93 -10.36 -6.68
CA VAL A 401 6.82 -10.84 -5.84
C VAL A 401 7.34 -11.88 -4.84
N ALA A 402 6.67 -11.99 -3.70
CA ALA A 402 7.02 -12.99 -2.69
C ALA A 402 6.89 -14.43 -3.21
N GLY A 403 5.94 -14.67 -4.15
CA GLY A 403 5.71 -15.97 -4.74
C GLY A 403 4.81 -16.87 -3.90
N VAL A 404 4.67 -18.15 -4.31
CA VAL A 404 3.68 -19.08 -3.73
C VAL A 404 3.84 -19.34 -2.23
N ASN A 405 5.06 -19.22 -1.72
CA ASN A 405 5.34 -19.37 -0.30
C ASN A 405 5.04 -18.11 0.51
N GLY A 406 4.72 -17.00 -0.18
CA GLY A 406 4.47 -15.72 0.47
C GLY A 406 5.74 -15.08 1.06
N SER A 407 5.53 -14.22 2.04
CA SER A 407 6.56 -13.49 2.78
C SER A 407 6.68 -14.01 4.21
N VAL A 408 7.39 -13.26 5.06
CA VAL A 408 7.39 -13.45 6.52
C VAL A 408 5.97 -13.55 7.13
N GLN A 409 5.00 -12.91 6.50
CA GLN A 409 3.59 -12.94 6.91
C GLN A 409 2.75 -14.04 6.24
N GLY A 410 3.39 -14.94 5.50
CA GLY A 410 2.76 -16.13 4.95
C GLY A 410 2.22 -16.01 3.54
N PRO A 411 1.55 -17.06 3.05
CA PRO A 411 1.12 -17.20 1.65
C PRO A 411 0.02 -16.21 1.23
N ALA A 412 -0.63 -15.50 2.16
CA ALA A 412 -1.55 -14.42 1.83
C ALA A 412 -0.84 -13.20 1.19
N GLU A 413 0.48 -13.09 1.31
CA GLU A 413 1.26 -12.00 0.71
C GLU A 413 1.98 -12.41 -0.60
N ARG A 414 1.52 -13.41 -1.29
CA ARG A 414 2.26 -13.98 -2.44
C ARG A 414 2.41 -13.06 -3.65
N LYS A 415 1.56 -12.05 -3.79
CA LYS A 415 1.54 -11.10 -4.92
C LYS A 415 2.25 -9.79 -4.63
N TRP A 416 2.58 -9.53 -3.38
CA TRP A 416 3.29 -8.32 -2.99
C TRP A 416 4.80 -8.46 -3.16
N GLY A 417 5.45 -7.35 -3.45
CA GLY A 417 6.89 -7.27 -3.64
C GLY A 417 7.54 -6.16 -2.83
N TYR A 418 6.82 -5.07 -2.59
CA TYR A 418 7.27 -3.93 -1.78
C TYR A 418 8.66 -3.45 -2.15
N THR A 419 8.85 -3.10 -3.40
CA THR A 419 10.12 -2.58 -3.92
C THR A 419 10.46 -1.22 -3.32
N VAL A 420 11.70 -1.04 -2.87
CA VAL A 420 12.26 0.22 -2.35
C VAL A 420 13.55 0.51 -3.13
N PRO A 421 13.46 1.24 -4.25
CA PRO A 421 14.60 1.54 -5.10
C PRO A 421 15.42 2.73 -4.58
N THR A 422 16.71 2.71 -4.91
CA THR A 422 17.62 3.86 -4.88
C THR A 422 18.50 3.84 -6.12
N VAL A 423 19.11 4.97 -6.49
CA VAL A 423 19.85 5.09 -7.74
C VAL A 423 21.27 5.59 -7.48
N THR A 424 22.24 4.95 -8.13
CA THR A 424 23.65 5.36 -8.17
C THR A 424 24.34 4.72 -9.37
N ASP A 425 25.50 5.18 -9.75
CA ASP A 425 26.43 4.46 -10.64
C ASP A 425 27.23 3.47 -9.78
N TRP A 426 26.72 2.23 -9.60
CA TRP A 426 27.25 1.28 -8.65
C TRP A 426 28.56 0.63 -9.08
N ASP A 427 28.75 0.39 -10.37
CA ASP A 427 29.98 -0.22 -10.92
C ASP A 427 30.93 0.81 -11.55
N GLN A 428 30.64 2.10 -11.43
CA GLN A 428 31.42 3.22 -11.96
C GLN A 428 31.63 3.14 -13.48
N ASP A 429 30.59 2.67 -14.23
CA ASP A 429 30.63 2.61 -15.69
C ASP A 429 30.09 3.88 -16.37
N GLY A 430 29.64 4.87 -15.60
CA GLY A 430 29.08 6.14 -16.04
C GLY A 430 27.59 6.11 -16.35
N LYS A 431 26.90 5.02 -16.03
CA LYS A 431 25.44 4.88 -16.15
C LYS A 431 24.81 4.73 -14.77
N LEU A 432 23.57 5.17 -14.68
CA LEU A 432 22.79 5.00 -13.46
C LEU A 432 22.29 3.55 -13.32
N ASP A 433 22.49 2.98 -12.16
CA ASP A 433 22.02 1.68 -11.72
C ASP A 433 20.95 1.84 -10.66
N ILE A 434 20.23 0.76 -10.37
CA ILE A 434 19.23 0.71 -9.31
C ILE A 434 19.63 -0.33 -8.25
N LEU A 435 19.72 0.11 -7.00
CA LEU A 435 19.72 -0.78 -5.85
C LEU A 435 18.30 -0.91 -5.32
N ILE A 436 17.90 -2.12 -4.95
CA ILE A 436 16.52 -2.38 -4.53
C ILE A 436 16.49 -3.30 -3.31
N ASN A 437 15.80 -2.88 -2.27
CA ASN A 437 15.30 -3.77 -1.22
C ASN A 437 13.84 -4.10 -1.51
N SER A 438 13.35 -5.21 -1.00
CA SER A 438 12.00 -5.71 -1.28
C SER A 438 11.45 -6.54 -0.12
N ILE A 439 10.35 -7.23 -0.37
CA ILE A 439 9.76 -8.20 0.55
C ILE A 439 10.71 -9.35 0.92
N LEU A 440 11.77 -9.57 0.15
CA LEU A 440 12.73 -10.65 0.39
C LEU A 440 13.78 -10.33 1.46
N GLY A 441 13.90 -9.08 1.92
CA GLY A 441 14.86 -8.70 2.98
C GLY A 441 16.33 -8.81 2.55
N LYS A 442 16.59 -8.62 1.26
CA LYS A 442 17.95 -8.54 0.70
C LYS A 442 18.07 -7.33 -0.24
N VAL A 443 19.29 -6.89 -0.47
CA VAL A 443 19.56 -5.82 -1.45
C VAL A 443 20.05 -6.44 -2.74
N GLN A 444 19.42 -6.01 -3.84
CA GLN A 444 19.77 -6.43 -5.20
C GLN A 444 20.19 -5.23 -6.03
N TRP A 445 21.13 -5.45 -6.93
CA TRP A 445 21.62 -4.49 -7.90
C TRP A 445 21.11 -4.85 -9.30
N LEU A 446 20.50 -3.88 -9.97
CA LEU A 446 20.06 -3.94 -11.36
C LEU A 446 20.91 -2.95 -12.15
N ARG A 447 21.84 -3.45 -12.97
CA ARG A 447 22.74 -2.63 -13.79
C ARG A 447 21.97 -1.95 -14.90
N GLY A 448 22.19 -0.65 -15.08
CA GLY A 448 21.60 0.14 -16.15
C GLY A 448 22.22 -0.14 -17.50
N LEU A 449 21.37 -0.40 -18.50
CA LEU A 449 21.79 -0.59 -19.91
C LEU A 449 21.54 0.64 -20.77
N GLY A 450 20.91 1.66 -20.22
CA GLY A 450 20.45 2.89 -20.87
C GLY A 450 18.95 2.90 -21.10
N GLY A 451 18.36 4.10 -21.04
CA GLY A 451 16.91 4.28 -20.97
C GLY A 451 16.32 3.52 -19.77
N GLN A 452 15.26 2.77 -19.97
CA GLN A 452 14.61 1.97 -18.91
C GLN A 452 15.03 0.48 -18.92
N ASN A 453 16.08 0.11 -19.66
CA ASN A 453 16.55 -1.27 -19.73
C ASN A 453 17.56 -1.56 -18.63
N LEU A 454 17.36 -2.65 -17.91
CA LEU A 454 18.18 -3.11 -16.82
C LEU A 454 18.65 -4.55 -17.07
N GLU A 455 19.79 -4.92 -16.48
CA GLU A 455 20.20 -6.32 -16.38
C GLU A 455 19.37 -7.08 -15.34
N PHE A 456 19.46 -8.42 -15.35
CA PHE A 456 18.87 -9.25 -14.30
C PHE A 456 19.44 -8.87 -12.92
N PRO A 457 18.58 -8.85 -11.87
CA PRO A 457 19.02 -8.48 -10.53
C PRO A 457 20.09 -9.43 -9.99
N ARG A 458 21.14 -8.87 -9.40
CA ARG A 458 22.21 -9.56 -8.70
C ARG A 458 22.19 -9.19 -7.24
N ASP A 459 22.45 -10.12 -6.35
CA ASP A 459 22.53 -9.83 -4.91
C ASP A 459 23.78 -8.99 -4.62
N VAL A 460 23.63 -7.89 -3.88
CA VAL A 460 24.75 -7.08 -3.40
C VAL A 460 25.60 -7.91 -2.44
N GLN A 461 26.91 -7.86 -2.61
CA GLN A 461 27.85 -8.69 -1.88
C GLN A 461 28.52 -7.92 -0.73
N VAL A 462 28.71 -8.59 0.40
CA VAL A 462 29.47 -8.11 1.56
C VAL A 462 30.60 -9.10 1.84
N ASP A 463 31.79 -8.60 2.12
CA ASP A 463 32.96 -9.44 2.47
C ASP A 463 32.91 -9.84 3.95
N TYR A 464 31.98 -10.73 4.30
CA TYR A 464 31.86 -11.26 5.66
C TYR A 464 32.89 -12.33 5.93
N SER A 465 33.57 -12.25 7.08
CA SER A 465 34.16 -13.43 7.71
C SER A 465 33.06 -14.40 8.18
N LYS A 466 33.39 -15.66 8.48
CA LYS A 466 32.40 -16.63 8.97
C LYS A 466 31.73 -16.20 10.28
N GLU A 467 32.43 -15.48 11.11
CA GLU A 467 31.95 -15.02 12.41
C GLU A 467 31.07 -13.76 12.29
N GLU A 468 31.21 -12.99 11.20
CA GLU A 468 30.45 -11.76 10.96
C GLU A 468 29.16 -11.97 10.17
N MET A 469 28.96 -13.17 9.60
CA MET A 469 27.74 -13.45 8.85
C MET A 469 26.51 -13.31 9.73
N PRO A 470 25.52 -12.47 9.35
CA PRO A 470 24.32 -12.27 10.15
C PRO A 470 23.51 -13.58 10.23
N GLN A 471 23.06 -13.89 11.44
CA GLN A 471 22.12 -14.99 11.65
C GLN A 471 20.70 -14.47 11.37
N ILE A 472 19.99 -15.12 10.46
CA ILE A 472 18.64 -14.77 10.12
C ILE A 472 17.64 -15.73 10.78
N SER A 473 16.50 -15.20 11.19
CA SER A 473 15.47 -15.95 11.92
C SER A 473 14.36 -16.54 11.03
N TRP A 474 14.41 -16.32 9.72
CA TRP A 474 13.39 -16.86 8.81
C TRP A 474 13.85 -18.12 8.08
N ASN A 475 12.91 -18.91 7.57
CA ASN A 475 13.15 -20.16 6.87
C ASN A 475 12.54 -20.25 5.46
N TRP A 476 11.76 -19.25 5.01
CA TRP A 476 11.10 -19.30 3.69
C TRP A 476 12.05 -19.15 2.50
N TRP A 477 13.25 -18.63 2.73
CA TRP A 477 14.37 -18.68 1.78
C TRP A 477 15.70 -18.60 2.54
N LYS A 478 16.79 -19.09 1.91
CA LYS A 478 18.11 -19.06 2.51
C LYS A 478 19.02 -18.14 1.71
N PRO A 479 19.62 -17.10 2.31
CA PRO A 479 20.58 -16.24 1.63
C PRO A 479 21.84 -17.03 1.26
N SER A 480 22.42 -16.69 0.10
CA SER A 480 23.77 -17.17 -0.24
C SER A 480 24.81 -16.56 0.68
N PRO A 481 25.95 -17.22 0.92
CA PRO A 481 27.06 -16.62 1.63
C PRO A 481 27.42 -15.25 1.03
N ASN A 482 27.76 -14.30 1.87
CA ASN A 482 28.14 -12.92 1.49
C ASN A 482 27.04 -12.08 0.83
N THR A 483 25.80 -12.53 0.73
CA THR A 483 24.67 -11.70 0.30
C THR A 483 24.35 -10.66 1.39
N LEU A 484 24.23 -9.39 1.02
CA LEU A 484 23.72 -8.35 1.93
C LEU A 484 22.29 -8.65 2.30
N THR A 485 22.11 -9.18 3.50
CA THR A 485 20.81 -9.51 4.08
C THR A 485 20.49 -8.51 5.17
N THR A 486 19.27 -7.99 5.17
CA THR A 486 18.80 -6.95 6.09
C THR A 486 17.32 -7.16 6.40
N GLN A 487 16.71 -6.20 7.05
CA GLN A 487 15.25 -6.16 7.17
C GLN A 487 14.62 -5.88 5.81
N TRP A 488 13.39 -6.33 5.62
CA TRP A 488 12.64 -6.13 4.39
C TRP A 488 11.93 -4.77 4.35
N ARG A 489 11.70 -4.24 3.12
CA ARG A 489 11.03 -2.95 2.88
C ARG A 489 11.78 -1.76 3.49
N THR A 490 13.11 -1.77 3.44
CA THR A 490 13.97 -0.68 3.93
C THR A 490 14.68 0.02 2.77
N THR A 491 15.11 1.27 2.96
CA THR A 491 15.84 2.01 1.93
C THR A 491 17.33 1.71 2.01
N PRO A 492 17.97 1.16 0.96
CA PRO A 492 19.42 1.03 0.86
C PRO A 492 20.00 2.34 0.28
N VAL A 493 20.40 3.30 1.13
CA VAL A 493 20.85 4.62 0.68
C VAL A 493 22.30 4.57 0.20
N PRO A 494 22.58 4.68 -1.13
CA PRO A 494 23.92 4.80 -1.64
C PRO A 494 24.44 6.23 -1.40
N ILE A 495 25.63 6.36 -0.85
CA ILE A 495 26.26 7.62 -0.51
C ILE A 495 27.76 7.41 -0.32
N ASP A 496 28.59 8.29 -0.84
CA ASP A 496 30.01 8.33 -0.53
C ASP A 496 30.21 9.02 0.84
N TRP A 497 30.00 8.23 1.93
CA TRP A 497 30.01 8.76 3.30
C TRP A 497 31.41 9.12 3.78
N ASN A 498 32.42 8.37 3.36
CA ASN A 498 33.81 8.55 3.75
C ASN A 498 34.60 9.45 2.79
N GLN A 499 33.98 9.90 1.67
CA GLN A 499 34.54 10.76 0.63
C GLN A 499 35.77 10.16 -0.09
N ASP A 500 35.76 8.83 -0.32
CA ASP A 500 36.83 8.14 -1.04
C ASP A 500 36.53 7.94 -2.54
N GLY A 501 35.37 8.38 -3.01
CA GLY A 501 34.92 8.30 -4.40
C GLY A 501 34.27 6.96 -4.76
N ILE A 502 34.02 6.08 -3.78
CA ILE A 502 33.31 4.82 -3.95
C ILE A 502 31.97 4.91 -3.21
N SER A 503 30.89 4.46 -3.83
CA SER A 503 29.59 4.45 -3.16
C SER A 503 29.58 3.50 -1.97
N ASP A 504 29.35 4.04 -0.79
CA ASP A 504 29.01 3.27 0.42
C ASP A 504 27.52 3.00 0.47
N LEU A 505 27.07 2.25 1.49
CA LEU A 505 25.64 2.06 1.79
C LEU A 505 25.35 2.42 3.25
N VAL A 506 24.32 3.24 3.45
CA VAL A 506 23.75 3.47 4.79
C VAL A 506 22.33 2.91 4.79
N MET A 507 22.07 1.94 5.67
CA MET A 507 20.78 1.29 5.83
C MET A 507 20.66 0.57 7.16
N LEU A 508 19.48 -0.01 7.45
CA LEU A 508 19.31 -0.82 8.64
C LEU A 508 20.05 -2.17 8.50
N ASP A 509 20.71 -2.60 9.56
CA ASP A 509 21.20 -3.98 9.69
C ASP A 509 20.07 -4.96 10.05
N THR A 510 20.40 -6.24 10.21
CA THR A 510 19.43 -7.30 10.54
C THR A 510 18.72 -7.10 11.88
N GLU A 511 19.30 -6.35 12.81
CA GLU A 511 18.75 -6.05 14.13
C GLU A 511 18.00 -4.71 14.18
N GLY A 512 17.97 -3.96 13.09
CA GLY A 512 17.26 -2.69 12.97
C GLY A 512 18.04 -1.46 13.43
N TYR A 513 19.35 -1.57 13.62
CA TYR A 513 20.23 -0.42 13.82
C TYR A 513 20.60 0.22 12.49
N LEU A 514 20.74 1.54 12.49
CA LEU A 514 21.31 2.26 11.35
C LEU A 514 22.80 1.93 11.26
N ALA A 515 23.23 1.39 10.12
CA ALA A 515 24.56 0.89 9.89
C ALA A 515 25.17 1.45 8.60
N PHE A 516 26.47 1.63 8.62
CA PHE A 516 27.32 2.05 7.52
C PHE A 516 28.07 0.84 6.97
N TYR A 517 27.92 0.60 5.66
CA TYR A 517 28.62 -0.44 4.91
C TYR A 517 29.56 0.23 3.93
N GLU A 518 30.88 0.19 4.23
CA GLU A 518 31.92 0.81 3.42
C GLU A 518 32.08 0.09 2.08
N GLY A 519 32.00 0.83 0.97
CA GLY A 519 32.21 0.32 -0.39
C GLY A 519 33.68 0.11 -0.70
N THR A 520 34.00 -0.91 -1.47
CA THR A 520 35.36 -1.16 -1.99
C THR A 520 35.30 -1.71 -3.40
N MET A 521 36.28 -1.33 -4.22
CA MET A 521 36.45 -1.91 -5.55
C MET A 521 37.55 -2.97 -5.53
N THR A 522 37.20 -4.18 -5.93
CA THR A 522 38.19 -5.27 -6.07
C THR A 522 39.09 -5.07 -7.29
N ALA A 523 40.20 -5.82 -7.39
CA ALA A 523 41.13 -5.73 -8.51
C ALA A 523 40.49 -6.05 -9.88
N ASP A 524 39.44 -6.87 -9.90
CA ASP A 524 38.61 -7.19 -11.08
C ASP A 524 37.40 -6.24 -11.26
N LYS A 525 37.47 -5.06 -10.62
CA LYS A 525 36.46 -3.99 -10.70
C LYS A 525 35.03 -4.39 -10.25
N LYS A 526 34.94 -5.27 -9.30
CA LYS A 526 33.65 -5.54 -8.65
C LYS A 526 33.50 -4.68 -7.41
N HIS A 527 32.34 -4.08 -7.26
CA HIS A 527 31.97 -3.38 -6.06
C HIS A 527 31.55 -4.39 -4.98
N VAL A 528 32.16 -4.31 -3.81
CA VAL A 528 31.90 -5.18 -2.65
C VAL A 528 31.88 -4.33 -1.39
N LEU A 529 30.94 -4.56 -0.51
CA LEU A 529 30.82 -3.86 0.76
C LEU A 529 31.64 -4.57 1.85
N LYS A 530 32.15 -3.80 2.80
CA LYS A 530 32.64 -4.33 4.09
C LYS A 530 31.46 -4.59 5.03
N PRO A 531 31.63 -5.45 6.06
CA PRO A 531 30.62 -5.64 7.10
C PRO A 531 30.15 -4.34 7.73
N GLY A 532 28.84 -4.25 8.01
CA GLY A 532 28.21 -3.04 8.53
C GLY A 532 28.76 -2.59 9.89
N LYS A 533 28.99 -1.30 10.03
CA LYS A 533 29.44 -0.67 11.28
C LYS A 533 28.35 0.26 11.82
N ARG A 534 28.02 0.15 13.10
CA ARG A 534 27.05 1.01 13.80
C ARG A 534 27.72 2.30 14.24
N ILE A 535 27.86 3.26 13.33
CA ILE A 535 28.54 4.56 13.58
C ILE A 535 27.56 5.68 13.94
N PHE A 536 26.25 5.46 13.83
CA PHE A 536 25.22 6.46 14.09
C PHE A 536 24.71 6.36 15.53
N TYR A 537 24.73 7.48 16.24
CA TYR A 537 24.34 7.57 17.64
C TYR A 537 23.24 8.60 17.80
N GLY A 538 22.15 8.24 18.46
CA GLY A 538 21.13 9.20 18.89
C GLY A 538 21.55 9.88 20.18
N THR A 539 21.43 11.21 20.27
CA THR A 539 21.78 11.98 21.49
C THR A 539 20.63 12.01 22.48
N ASN A 540 19.39 12.01 22.00
CA ASN A 540 18.16 12.02 22.78
C ASN A 540 17.16 10.93 22.35
N CYS A 541 17.62 9.95 21.55
CA CYS A 541 16.82 8.84 21.08
C CYS A 541 17.74 7.71 20.62
N SER A 542 17.96 6.70 21.45
CA SER A 542 18.69 5.48 21.05
C SER A 542 17.79 4.42 20.40
N LEU A 543 16.46 4.44 20.65
CA LEU A 543 15.48 3.58 20.04
C LEU A 543 14.25 4.37 19.59
N PHE A 544 13.97 4.28 18.29
CA PHE A 544 12.85 4.95 17.63
C PHE A 544 11.87 3.95 17.01
N HIS A 545 10.57 4.26 17.09
CA HIS A 545 9.53 3.48 16.45
C HIS A 545 8.61 4.40 15.63
N SER A 546 8.39 4.10 14.35
CA SER A 546 7.66 4.96 13.41
C SER A 546 6.25 5.40 13.85
N GLN A 547 5.54 4.55 14.58
CA GLN A 547 4.17 4.85 15.04
C GLN A 547 4.11 5.36 16.48
N LYS A 548 5.15 5.09 17.28
CA LYS A 548 5.18 5.43 18.71
C LYS A 548 6.15 6.57 19.03
N GLY A 549 7.00 6.96 18.07
CA GLY A 549 8.05 7.95 18.30
C GLY A 549 9.24 7.39 19.10
N VAL A 550 9.83 8.22 19.95
CA VAL A 550 10.95 7.86 20.82
C VAL A 550 10.51 6.80 21.84
N ILE A 551 11.16 5.65 21.83
CA ILE A 551 10.95 4.57 22.81
C ILE A 551 11.98 4.65 23.93
N ASP A 552 13.25 4.94 23.59
CA ASP A 552 14.32 5.17 24.56
C ASP A 552 14.99 6.51 24.26
N ALA A 553 14.83 7.45 25.18
CA ALA A 553 15.35 8.81 25.07
C ALA A 553 16.82 8.95 25.55
N SER A 554 17.50 7.86 25.87
CA SER A 554 18.91 7.89 26.24
C SER A 554 19.82 8.11 25.01
N GLU A 555 21.03 8.59 25.25
CA GLU A 555 22.09 8.57 24.24
C GLU A 555 22.56 7.12 23.99
N GLY A 556 22.75 6.75 22.72
CA GLY A 556 23.20 5.41 22.37
C GLY A 556 23.24 5.16 20.87
N VAL A 557 23.68 3.97 20.47
CA VAL A 557 23.63 3.55 19.07
C VAL A 557 22.20 3.62 18.57
N LEU A 558 21.97 4.31 17.46
CA LEU A 558 20.63 4.57 16.94
C LEU A 558 20.01 3.32 16.33
N ARG A 559 18.91 2.86 16.93
CA ARG A 559 18.07 1.77 16.45
C ARG A 559 16.74 2.33 15.97
N LEU A 560 16.42 2.11 14.70
CA LEU A 560 15.20 2.63 14.07
C LEU A 560 14.06 1.61 13.98
N ASN A 561 14.32 0.36 14.33
CA ASN A 561 13.32 -0.70 14.41
C ASN A 561 13.67 -1.69 15.50
N ASP A 562 12.77 -1.95 16.44
CA ASP A 562 12.94 -2.91 17.53
C ASP A 562 12.74 -4.38 17.12
N LYS A 563 12.43 -4.63 15.85
CA LYS A 563 12.25 -5.95 15.27
C LYS A 563 13.53 -6.45 14.63
N GLU A 564 13.72 -7.76 14.69
CA GLU A 564 14.80 -8.43 13.96
C GLU A 564 14.41 -8.73 12.52
N ALA A 565 15.40 -9.03 11.68
CA ALA A 565 15.15 -9.53 10.33
C ALA A 565 14.29 -10.81 10.39
N GLY A 566 13.31 -10.89 9.48
CA GLY A 566 12.30 -11.94 9.52
C GLY A 566 11.01 -11.55 10.26
N GLN A 567 10.97 -10.34 10.81
CA GLN A 567 9.77 -9.64 11.26
C GLN A 567 9.60 -8.36 10.44
N SER A 568 8.46 -7.67 10.58
CA SER A 568 8.14 -6.51 9.76
C SER A 568 9.15 -5.37 9.93
N GLY A 569 9.93 -5.06 8.88
CA GLY A 569 10.90 -3.96 8.82
C GLY A 569 10.22 -2.62 8.60
N ARG A 570 10.02 -2.25 7.32
CA ARG A 570 9.28 -1.07 6.86
C ARG A 570 9.93 0.28 7.16
N ARG A 571 11.26 0.37 7.36
CA ARG A 571 11.92 1.67 7.57
C ARG A 571 12.42 2.23 6.26
N LYS A 572 11.93 3.42 5.88
CA LYS A 572 12.43 4.19 4.75
C LYS A 572 13.11 5.43 5.28
N ILE A 573 14.27 5.68 4.73
CA ILE A 573 15.14 6.78 5.15
C ILE A 573 15.67 7.53 3.93
N CYS A 574 15.99 8.81 4.12
CA CYS A 574 16.86 9.57 3.23
C CYS A 574 17.71 10.53 4.06
N PHE A 575 18.72 11.12 3.42
CA PHE A 575 19.56 12.13 4.02
C PHE A 575 19.38 13.46 3.28
N ALA A 576 19.30 14.55 4.03
CA ALA A 576 19.16 15.91 3.52
C ALA A 576 19.87 16.88 4.46
N ASP A 577 20.47 17.94 3.95
CA ASP A 577 20.85 19.11 4.77
C ASP A 577 19.60 19.96 5.00
N TRP A 578 18.79 19.54 6.01
CA TRP A 578 17.46 20.10 6.19
C TRP A 578 17.46 21.46 6.86
N ASP A 579 18.41 21.77 7.74
CA ASP A 579 18.55 23.06 8.38
C ASP A 579 19.56 24.01 7.71
N GLY A 580 20.21 23.55 6.62
CA GLY A 580 21.15 24.35 5.84
C GLY A 580 22.50 24.58 6.53
N ASP A 581 22.90 23.70 7.46
CA ASP A 581 24.15 23.85 8.22
C ASP A 581 25.35 23.12 7.55
N GLY A 582 25.13 22.50 6.39
CA GLY A 582 26.13 21.79 5.57
C GLY A 582 26.38 20.35 6.01
N ARG A 583 25.62 19.83 6.99
CA ARG A 583 25.67 18.42 7.40
C ARG A 583 24.41 17.70 6.95
N LEU A 584 24.58 16.43 6.59
CA LEU A 584 23.43 15.60 6.20
C LEU A 584 22.65 15.14 7.45
N ASP A 585 21.42 15.59 7.57
CA ASP A 585 20.45 15.14 8.54
C ASP A 585 19.79 13.84 8.09
N LEU A 586 19.20 13.08 9.01
CA LEU A 586 18.49 11.86 8.72
C LEU A 586 16.97 12.09 8.77
N MET A 587 16.29 11.76 7.67
CA MET A 587 14.84 11.70 7.58
C MET A 587 14.38 10.25 7.68
N VAL A 588 13.41 9.98 8.57
CA VAL A 588 12.91 8.63 8.85
C VAL A 588 11.40 8.59 8.67
N ASP A 589 10.91 7.54 8.05
CA ASP A 589 9.47 7.31 7.87
C ASP A 589 8.72 7.19 9.20
N THR A 590 7.56 7.83 9.24
CA THR A 590 6.51 7.66 10.26
C THR A 590 5.15 7.60 9.54
N GLN A 591 4.07 8.03 10.17
CA GLN A 591 2.85 8.43 9.45
C GLN A 591 3.04 9.74 8.66
N ASN A 592 4.19 10.37 8.84
CA ASN A 592 4.74 11.51 8.15
C ASN A 592 6.26 11.27 8.00
N VAL A 593 7.11 12.25 8.27
CA VAL A 593 8.57 12.14 8.26
C VAL A 593 9.13 12.68 9.57
N ALA A 594 9.90 11.88 10.28
CA ALA A 594 10.67 12.29 11.44
C ALA A 594 12.03 12.84 11.02
N TRP A 595 12.46 13.91 11.67
CA TRP A 595 13.75 14.55 11.44
C TRP A 595 14.71 14.31 12.61
N PHE A 596 15.92 13.82 12.28
CA PHE A 596 17.04 13.67 13.18
C PHE A 596 18.16 14.59 12.69
N ARG A 597 18.41 15.67 13.41
CA ARG A 597 19.44 16.66 13.10
C ARG A 597 20.84 16.07 13.32
N ASN A 598 21.74 16.25 12.38
CA ASN A 598 23.16 15.90 12.56
C ASN A 598 23.87 16.97 13.39
N VAL A 599 24.14 16.68 14.64
CA VAL A 599 24.80 17.64 15.55
C VAL A 599 26.33 17.54 15.55
N GLY A 600 26.91 16.66 14.72
CA GLY A 600 28.34 16.57 14.46
C GLY A 600 28.90 15.16 14.45
N ASN A 601 30.17 15.09 14.07
CA ASN A 601 30.95 13.85 14.02
C ASN A 601 32.09 13.92 15.04
N GLN A 602 32.27 12.86 15.82
CA GLN A 602 33.38 12.73 16.76
C GLN A 602 33.83 11.28 16.84
N ASP A 603 35.16 11.03 16.78
CA ASP A 603 35.80 9.71 16.93
C ASP A 603 35.18 8.65 15.98
N GLY A 604 34.87 9.04 14.73
CA GLY A 604 34.27 8.17 13.72
C GLY A 604 32.79 7.84 13.96
N LYS A 605 32.12 8.56 14.85
CA LYS A 605 30.70 8.45 15.14
C LYS A 605 29.97 9.69 14.67
N THR A 606 28.77 9.53 14.13
CA THR A 606 27.84 10.59 13.76
C THR A 606 26.75 10.68 14.82
N TYR A 607 26.56 11.89 15.37
CA TYR A 607 25.56 12.14 16.42
C TYR A 607 24.31 12.80 15.83
N LEU A 608 23.17 12.17 16.06
CA LEU A 608 21.87 12.54 15.52
C LEU A 608 20.92 12.88 16.67
N GLU A 609 20.27 14.04 16.60
CA GLU A 609 19.32 14.54 17.60
C GLU A 609 17.90 14.54 17.02
N TYR A 610 17.00 13.77 17.62
CA TYR A 610 15.59 13.74 17.21
C TYR A 610 14.91 15.07 17.47
N GLN A 611 14.30 15.66 16.44
CA GLN A 611 13.64 16.96 16.45
C GLN A 611 12.10 16.88 16.34
N GLY A 612 11.52 15.71 16.13
CA GLY A 612 10.09 15.55 15.88
C GLY A 612 9.78 15.25 14.42
N ASN A 613 8.50 15.33 14.07
CA ASN A 613 8.07 15.24 12.67
C ASN A 613 8.22 16.61 11.99
N ILE A 614 8.50 16.59 10.67
CA ILE A 614 8.59 17.83 9.87
C ILE A 614 7.22 18.51 9.67
N SER A 615 6.11 17.78 9.89
CA SER A 615 4.73 18.28 9.78
C SER A 615 3.77 17.41 10.59
N GLU A 616 2.61 17.97 10.92
CA GLU A 616 1.51 17.26 11.58
C GLU A 616 0.55 16.54 10.60
N VAL A 617 0.76 16.70 9.30
CA VAL A 617 -0.07 16.03 8.26
C VAL A 617 0.14 14.53 8.30
N LYS A 618 -0.97 13.79 8.37
CA LYS A 618 -0.94 12.32 8.39
C LYS A 618 -1.11 11.77 6.99
N LEU A 619 -0.04 11.14 6.45
CA LEU A 619 0.03 10.63 5.08
C LEU A 619 -0.04 9.09 4.99
N ALA A 620 -0.16 8.40 6.12
CA ALA A 620 -0.26 6.94 6.13
C ALA A 620 -0.96 6.43 7.38
N GLY A 621 -1.55 5.25 7.31
CA GLY A 621 -1.91 4.43 8.46
C GLY A 621 -0.69 3.77 9.11
N HIS A 622 0.29 3.37 8.28
CA HIS A 622 1.51 2.67 8.69
C HIS A 622 2.77 3.51 8.49
N THR A 623 3.25 3.65 7.26
CA THR A 623 4.51 4.34 6.94
C THR A 623 4.47 5.00 5.56
N VAL A 624 5.28 6.04 5.38
CA VAL A 624 5.53 6.73 4.11
C VAL A 624 6.92 6.36 3.55
N ALA A 625 7.33 6.98 2.45
CA ALA A 625 8.68 6.84 1.90
C ALA A 625 9.23 8.22 1.49
N PRO A 626 10.12 8.83 2.30
CA PRO A 626 10.70 10.13 1.97
C PRO A 626 11.87 9.99 0.99
N THR A 627 12.03 11.01 0.13
CA THR A 627 13.24 11.27 -0.66
C THR A 627 13.52 12.76 -0.67
N VAL A 628 14.80 13.14 -0.72
CA VAL A 628 15.19 14.55 -0.88
C VAL A 628 15.10 14.94 -2.35
N VAL A 629 14.66 16.16 -2.66
CA VAL A 629 14.52 16.65 -4.02
C VAL A 629 14.83 18.13 -4.13
N ASP A 630 15.59 18.55 -5.15
CA ASP A 630 15.61 19.93 -5.60
C ASP A 630 14.41 20.17 -6.53
N TRP A 631 13.28 20.53 -5.92
CA TRP A 631 12.00 20.62 -6.63
C TRP A 631 11.95 21.75 -7.64
N ASN A 632 12.54 22.88 -7.29
CA ASN A 632 12.48 24.10 -8.08
C ASN A 632 13.65 24.27 -9.05
N GLY A 633 14.71 23.46 -8.92
CA GLY A 633 15.99 23.63 -9.62
C GLY A 633 16.79 24.85 -9.10
N ASP A 634 16.55 25.25 -7.85
CA ASP A 634 17.20 26.42 -7.23
C ASP A 634 18.28 26.04 -6.20
N GLY A 635 18.58 24.75 -6.09
CA GLY A 635 19.56 24.19 -5.17
C GLY A 635 19.04 23.98 -3.74
N LYS A 636 17.78 24.32 -3.45
CA LYS A 636 17.17 24.09 -2.15
C LYS A 636 16.60 22.69 -2.05
N GLN A 637 16.82 22.08 -0.90
CA GLN A 637 16.31 20.75 -0.61
C GLN A 637 14.89 20.80 -0.09
N HIS A 638 14.03 19.97 -0.67
CA HIS A 638 12.66 19.69 -0.26
C HIS A 638 12.54 18.21 0.02
N ILE A 639 11.50 17.81 0.75
CA ILE A 639 11.20 16.39 0.97
C ILE A 639 9.96 16.01 0.17
N LEU A 640 10.15 15.10 -0.79
CA LEU A 640 9.06 14.44 -1.50
C LEU A 640 8.75 13.12 -0.81
N VAL A 641 7.48 12.84 -0.61
CA VAL A 641 7.01 11.67 0.12
C VAL A 641 6.08 10.85 -0.77
N GLY A 642 6.41 9.58 -0.97
CA GLY A 642 5.45 8.59 -1.44
C GLY A 642 4.60 8.11 -0.27
N ALA A 643 3.28 8.27 -0.37
CA ALA A 643 2.35 7.93 0.69
C ALA A 643 1.77 6.51 0.54
N GLU A 644 1.05 6.06 1.54
CA GLU A 644 0.43 4.73 1.55
C GLU A 644 -0.63 4.58 0.46
N ASP A 645 -1.32 5.68 0.13
CA ASP A 645 -2.31 5.75 -0.95
C ASP A 645 -1.72 5.72 -2.38
N GLY A 646 -0.38 5.68 -2.49
CA GLY A 646 0.34 5.69 -3.77
C GLY A 646 0.52 7.06 -4.40
N HIS A 647 -0.01 8.13 -3.80
CA HIS A 647 0.22 9.50 -4.24
C HIS A 647 1.53 10.07 -3.70
N PHE A 648 1.94 11.21 -4.29
CA PHE A 648 3.16 11.91 -3.88
C PHE A 648 2.80 13.24 -3.25
N TYR A 649 3.51 13.57 -2.15
CA TYR A 649 3.32 14.79 -1.37
C TYR A 649 4.65 15.51 -1.21
N LEU A 650 4.65 16.81 -1.48
CA LEU A 650 5.83 17.66 -1.38
C LEU A 650 5.77 18.46 -0.08
N PHE A 651 6.85 18.44 0.69
CA PHE A 651 7.09 19.31 1.83
C PHE A 651 8.11 20.39 1.46
N GLU A 652 7.65 21.63 1.46
CA GLU A 652 8.47 22.83 1.22
C GLU A 652 8.70 23.55 2.54
N GLN A 653 9.93 23.96 2.83
CA GLN A 653 10.22 24.81 3.98
C GLN A 653 9.67 26.21 3.73
N GLN A 654 8.94 26.74 4.69
CA GLN A 654 8.52 28.15 4.65
C GLN A 654 9.76 29.04 4.84
N THR A 655 10.06 29.88 3.86
CA THR A 655 11.00 30.99 4.06
C THR A 655 10.38 31.95 5.07
N LYS A 656 10.98 32.06 6.26
CA LYS A 656 10.64 33.17 7.16
C LYS A 656 10.93 34.44 6.38
N ASN A 657 9.88 35.18 6.01
CA ASN A 657 10.06 36.56 5.56
C ASN A 657 10.67 37.30 6.76
N GLU A 658 11.95 37.70 6.62
CA GLU A 658 12.63 38.62 7.57
C GLU A 658 11.93 39.97 7.64
#